data_8b696a25bcb01447254538a0cd8f943b
#
_entry.id   8b696a25bcb01447254538a0cd8f943b
#
_cell.length_a   1.000
_cell.length_b   1.000
_cell.length_c   1.000
_cell.angle_alpha   90.00
_cell.angle_beta   90.00
_cell.angle_gamma   90.00
#
_symmetry.space_group_name_H-M   'P 1'
#
loop_
_entity.id
_entity.type
_entity.pdbx_description
1 polymer ?
#
loop_
_entity_poly.entity_id
_entity_poly.type
_entity_poly.pdbx_seq_one_letter_code
_entity_poly.pdbx_strand_id
1 'polypeptide(L)'
;MRIITHLKTETAKYAAEELLKYIKLITKYTIVPEIEYTEEVPSPSENAIILAHLGDLSLDTSDLYDPFIEDIIDIDIENCGGYIAGSNDRSILMGVYRYCASAGCRFIRPGENGEYIPYCDLANHSYRYRHKADYPFRGECSEGAISYEHMRDTVYWLPKVGMNMYMIEGLVPYTYMHKWYGHEGNKLLRTPGQVTDYAMLEEYIAKLEKDIVKTGMQFHNIGHGWMFEKLGVHDTDPKTEKEAMDKLTEEQLSYTALVNGQRGLYKGSTFYTHFCYSNPAARKVLVDFCVEYVQKKPYVDFLHIWLADSTNNQCECENCVKMTPSDHFVILLNEIEEALSAIDAKTRLVFIMYVDTVRPPEKERLKNPERFTIVAAIGQHYENGYMIDEYKGEIPPFERNKYKSPSSELYLHYYKKWKELCDNIPGFVFEYRFYTDHYCDMGHMQIARESHRDMRSIEKINFQGCISDQTHRSFFPTSLPLTLLGETLWDKSIDFDSFADRYFLDSYGEDGLLVREYLEKISENICPSNLRNARRLALDDQALVTAGKLKASFINNPVTAEKFAKIPEILDGFMPTIKNNMAIDDASQRLSWTYLYYHSKICRTLSEIFRLGSENKLDEAKERLDRFEIELAEMEPVIHNAFDLFLFIKFVRERFGIKMVKYFQ
;
A
#
# COMPACT_ATOMS: atom_id res chain seq x y z
N MET A 1 -26.94 -28.71 3.13
CA MET A 1 -26.76 -27.25 2.84
C MET A 1 -26.17 -27.11 1.44
N ARG A 2 -26.64 -26.13 0.64
CA ARG A 2 -26.12 -25.86 -0.70
C ARG A 2 -25.63 -24.40 -0.77
N ILE A 3 -24.66 -24.13 -1.64
CA ILE A 3 -24.27 -22.82 -2.09
C ILE A 3 -24.64 -22.74 -3.56
N ILE A 4 -25.53 -21.83 -3.95
CA ILE A 4 -26.11 -21.81 -5.30
C ILE A 4 -25.74 -20.47 -5.95
N THR A 5 -25.27 -20.51 -7.19
CA THR A 5 -25.04 -19.31 -8.00
C THR A 5 -25.27 -19.61 -9.48
N HIS A 6 -25.73 -18.60 -10.22
CA HIS A 6 -25.80 -18.60 -11.69
C HIS A 6 -24.60 -17.90 -12.33
N LEU A 7 -23.77 -17.22 -11.51
CA LEU A 7 -22.61 -16.48 -11.97
C LEU A 7 -21.47 -17.43 -12.36
N LYS A 8 -20.83 -17.16 -13.51
CA LYS A 8 -19.82 -18.06 -14.09
C LYS A 8 -18.41 -17.47 -14.13
N THR A 9 -18.23 -16.25 -13.62
CA THR A 9 -16.92 -15.60 -13.56
C THR A 9 -15.98 -16.32 -12.61
N GLU A 10 -14.69 -16.09 -12.76
CA GLU A 10 -13.67 -16.69 -11.88
C GLU A 10 -13.82 -16.20 -10.45
N THR A 11 -14.11 -14.90 -10.25
CA THR A 11 -14.32 -14.30 -8.93
C THR A 11 -15.56 -14.85 -8.22
N ALA A 12 -16.70 -15.01 -8.93
CA ALA A 12 -17.91 -15.57 -8.34
C ALA A 12 -17.73 -17.04 -7.94
N LYS A 13 -17.01 -17.84 -8.75
CA LYS A 13 -16.64 -19.22 -8.40
C LYS A 13 -15.74 -19.24 -7.18
N TYR A 14 -14.75 -18.36 -7.12
CA TYR A 14 -13.87 -18.24 -5.96
C TYR A 14 -14.65 -17.82 -4.69
N ALA A 15 -15.61 -16.91 -4.79
CA ALA A 15 -16.49 -16.57 -3.66
C ALA A 15 -17.27 -17.78 -3.13
N ALA A 16 -17.80 -18.63 -4.02
CA ALA A 16 -18.49 -19.86 -3.63
C ALA A 16 -17.53 -20.88 -2.98
N GLU A 17 -16.31 -21.02 -3.49
CA GLU A 17 -15.27 -21.89 -2.93
C GLU A 17 -14.82 -21.40 -1.53
N GLU A 18 -14.63 -20.09 -1.34
CA GLU A 18 -14.29 -19.51 -0.04
C GLU A 18 -15.45 -19.69 0.96
N LEU A 19 -16.70 -19.45 0.57
CA LEU A 19 -17.85 -19.71 1.44
C LEU A 19 -17.90 -21.17 1.88
N LEU A 20 -17.73 -22.11 0.96
CA LEU A 20 -17.67 -23.54 1.25
C LEU A 20 -16.54 -23.88 2.22
N LYS A 21 -15.34 -23.34 1.99
CA LYS A 21 -14.16 -23.53 2.85
C LYS A 21 -14.44 -23.05 4.27
N TYR A 22 -14.94 -21.82 4.43
CA TYR A 22 -15.17 -21.25 5.76
C TYR A 22 -16.33 -21.91 6.50
N ILE A 23 -17.42 -22.29 5.84
CA ILE A 23 -18.49 -23.05 6.48
C ILE A 23 -17.96 -24.37 7.08
N LYS A 24 -17.14 -25.10 6.34
CA LYS A 24 -16.49 -26.32 6.85
C LYS A 24 -15.63 -26.04 8.08
N LEU A 25 -14.80 -25.01 8.04
CA LEU A 25 -13.90 -24.66 9.13
C LEU A 25 -14.65 -24.17 10.37
N ILE A 26 -15.63 -23.28 10.20
CA ILE A 26 -16.46 -22.70 11.27
C ILE A 26 -17.25 -23.79 12.00
N THR A 27 -17.81 -24.74 11.25
CA THR A 27 -18.62 -25.83 11.81
C THR A 27 -17.80 -27.06 12.20
N LYS A 28 -16.48 -26.97 12.14
CA LYS A 28 -15.56 -28.10 12.38
C LYS A 28 -15.97 -29.35 11.56
N TYR A 29 -16.35 -29.14 10.29
CA TYR A 29 -16.78 -30.13 9.32
C TYR A 29 -18.09 -30.86 9.64
N THR A 30 -18.91 -30.35 10.56
CA THR A 30 -20.28 -30.92 10.79
C THR A 30 -21.24 -30.52 9.68
N ILE A 31 -21.00 -29.40 8.98
CA ILE A 31 -21.69 -28.99 7.76
C ILE A 31 -20.67 -28.98 6.62
N VAL A 32 -20.98 -29.71 5.54
CA VAL A 32 -20.18 -29.74 4.30
C VAL A 32 -21.12 -29.36 3.15
N PRO A 33 -21.10 -28.08 2.71
CA PRO A 33 -21.96 -27.63 1.62
C PRO A 33 -21.57 -28.25 0.28
N GLU A 34 -22.51 -28.26 -0.66
CA GLU A 34 -22.28 -28.52 -2.09
C GLU A 34 -22.44 -27.21 -2.86
N ILE A 35 -21.59 -26.97 -3.86
CA ILE A 35 -21.73 -25.83 -4.78
C ILE A 35 -22.52 -26.27 -5.98
N GLU A 36 -23.62 -25.56 -6.27
CA GLU A 36 -24.51 -25.79 -7.41
C GLU A 36 -24.48 -24.58 -8.33
N TYR A 37 -24.19 -24.80 -9.61
CA TYR A 37 -24.23 -23.77 -10.65
C TYR A 37 -25.52 -23.93 -11.48
N THR A 38 -26.34 -22.87 -11.54
CA THR A 38 -27.58 -22.82 -12.28
C THR A 38 -27.49 -21.99 -13.54
N GLU A 39 -28.43 -22.16 -14.48
CA GLU A 39 -28.50 -21.27 -15.66
C GLU A 39 -29.32 -20.01 -15.38
N GLU A 40 -30.28 -20.09 -14.48
CA GLU A 40 -31.15 -18.99 -14.08
C GLU A 40 -30.87 -18.56 -12.64
N VAL A 41 -31.28 -17.36 -12.29
CA VAL A 41 -31.18 -16.83 -10.92
C VAL A 41 -31.96 -17.74 -9.98
N PRO A 42 -31.32 -18.32 -8.95
CA PRO A 42 -32.01 -19.25 -8.05
C PRO A 42 -33.00 -18.51 -7.15
N SER A 43 -34.11 -19.14 -6.84
CA SER A 43 -35.05 -18.63 -5.82
C SER A 43 -34.59 -18.99 -4.41
N PRO A 44 -34.79 -18.11 -3.41
CA PRO A 44 -34.48 -18.44 -2.01
C PRO A 44 -35.14 -19.76 -1.56
N SER A 45 -34.36 -20.58 -0.89
CA SER A 45 -34.82 -21.89 -0.38
C SER A 45 -34.18 -22.18 0.98
N GLU A 46 -34.85 -23.00 1.78
CA GLU A 46 -34.27 -23.47 3.04
C GLU A 46 -32.96 -24.25 2.80
N ASN A 47 -32.00 -24.10 3.68
CA ASN A 47 -30.69 -24.77 3.60
C ASN A 47 -29.87 -24.45 2.32
N ALA A 48 -30.08 -23.30 1.70
CA ALA A 48 -29.27 -22.84 0.58
C ALA A 48 -28.90 -21.37 0.72
N ILE A 49 -27.63 -21.05 0.55
CA ILE A 49 -27.14 -19.67 0.44
C ILE A 49 -26.92 -19.37 -1.04
N ILE A 50 -27.58 -18.31 -1.51
CA ILE A 50 -27.50 -17.82 -2.89
C ILE A 50 -26.42 -16.76 -2.97
N LEU A 51 -25.53 -16.87 -3.97
CA LEU A 51 -24.59 -15.82 -4.36
C LEU A 51 -25.06 -15.19 -5.67
N ALA A 52 -25.37 -13.89 -5.67
CA ALA A 52 -25.97 -13.20 -6.82
C ALA A 52 -25.62 -11.71 -6.82
N HIS A 53 -25.85 -11.02 -7.94
CA HIS A 53 -25.83 -9.55 -7.93
C HIS A 53 -27.13 -8.99 -7.33
N LEU A 54 -27.05 -7.74 -6.83
CA LEU A 54 -28.21 -7.06 -6.25
C LEU A 54 -29.40 -7.03 -7.22
N GLY A 55 -29.14 -6.71 -8.49
CA GLY A 55 -30.16 -6.62 -9.53
C GLY A 55 -30.85 -7.95 -9.82
N ASP A 56 -30.14 -9.09 -9.71
CA ASP A 56 -30.67 -10.44 -9.95
C ASP A 56 -31.76 -10.81 -8.93
N LEU A 57 -31.62 -10.30 -7.71
CA LEU A 57 -32.57 -10.52 -6.61
C LEU A 57 -33.56 -9.35 -6.45
N SER A 58 -33.59 -8.40 -7.39
CA SER A 58 -34.44 -7.20 -7.34
C SER A 58 -34.25 -6.37 -6.05
N LEU A 59 -33.04 -6.38 -5.50
CA LEU A 59 -32.67 -5.56 -4.35
C LEU A 59 -32.42 -4.10 -4.78
N ASP A 60 -32.49 -3.17 -3.83
CA ASP A 60 -32.32 -1.75 -4.10
C ASP A 60 -30.90 -1.44 -4.63
N THR A 61 -30.82 -0.74 -5.75
CA THR A 61 -29.60 -0.27 -6.40
C THR A 61 -29.61 1.24 -6.64
N SER A 62 -30.55 1.96 -6.03
CA SER A 62 -30.76 3.40 -6.26
C SER A 62 -29.58 4.28 -5.85
N ASP A 63 -28.74 3.79 -4.97
CA ASP A 63 -27.50 4.42 -4.50
C ASP A 63 -26.24 3.96 -5.25
N LEU A 64 -26.37 3.08 -6.25
CA LEU A 64 -25.25 2.59 -7.07
C LEU A 64 -25.10 3.43 -8.34
N TYR A 65 -24.00 4.18 -8.45
CA TYR A 65 -23.73 5.05 -9.61
C TYR A 65 -22.74 4.43 -10.58
N ASP A 66 -21.72 3.76 -10.07
CA ASP A 66 -20.68 3.12 -10.88
C ASP A 66 -20.34 1.73 -10.31
N PRO A 67 -21.01 0.66 -10.79
CA PRO A 67 -20.79 -0.70 -10.29
C PRO A 67 -19.36 -1.21 -10.51
N PHE A 68 -18.57 -0.54 -11.37
CA PHE A 68 -17.18 -0.93 -11.59
C PHE A 68 -16.28 -0.59 -10.38
N ILE A 69 -16.53 0.53 -9.70
CA ILE A 69 -15.70 0.98 -8.57
C ILE A 69 -16.42 0.90 -7.21
N GLU A 70 -17.76 0.94 -7.20
CA GLU A 70 -18.54 0.98 -5.97
C GLU A 70 -18.92 -0.41 -5.47
N ASP A 71 -18.75 -0.63 -4.18
CA ASP A 71 -19.06 -1.87 -3.51
C ASP A 71 -20.26 -1.71 -2.57
N ILE A 72 -21.35 -2.43 -2.87
CA ILE A 72 -22.51 -2.60 -2.01
C ILE A 72 -22.65 -4.08 -1.70
N ILE A 73 -22.82 -4.40 -0.42
CA ILE A 73 -23.10 -5.76 0.07
C ILE A 73 -24.48 -5.76 0.70
N ASP A 74 -25.27 -6.78 0.40
CA ASP A 74 -26.55 -7.06 1.04
C ASP A 74 -26.63 -8.55 1.41
N ILE A 75 -26.78 -8.84 2.69
CA ILE A 75 -26.79 -10.20 3.24
C ILE A 75 -28.08 -10.37 4.05
N ASP A 76 -28.83 -11.42 3.76
CA ASP A 76 -29.93 -11.90 4.61
C ASP A 76 -29.86 -13.42 4.68
N ILE A 77 -29.30 -13.91 5.78
CA ILE A 77 -29.14 -15.34 6.05
C ILE A 77 -29.79 -15.66 7.38
N GLU A 78 -30.64 -16.68 7.38
CA GLU A 78 -31.25 -17.23 8.56
C GLU A 78 -31.14 -18.77 8.53
N ASN A 79 -30.54 -19.36 9.57
CA ASN A 79 -30.47 -20.81 9.75
C ASN A 79 -29.95 -21.58 8.51
N CYS A 80 -28.80 -21.11 7.94
CA CYS A 80 -28.20 -21.69 6.74
C CYS A 80 -28.97 -21.49 5.42
N GLY A 81 -30.00 -20.64 5.38
CA GLY A 81 -30.74 -20.29 4.16
C GLY A 81 -30.74 -18.78 3.94
N GLY A 82 -30.77 -18.36 2.68
CA GLY A 82 -30.80 -16.92 2.33
C GLY A 82 -29.86 -16.55 1.20
N TYR A 83 -29.31 -15.31 1.26
CA TYR A 83 -28.43 -14.83 0.19
C TYR A 83 -27.29 -13.96 0.71
N ILE A 84 -26.24 -13.89 -0.11
CA ILE A 84 -25.19 -12.88 -0.10
C ILE A 84 -25.20 -12.23 -1.47
N ALA A 85 -25.60 -10.97 -1.54
CA ALA A 85 -25.67 -10.21 -2.78
C ALA A 85 -24.64 -9.07 -2.80
N GLY A 86 -24.14 -8.74 -3.99
CA GLY A 86 -23.18 -7.66 -4.20
C GLY A 86 -23.48 -6.81 -5.42
N SER A 87 -22.95 -5.58 -5.47
CA SER A 87 -23.01 -4.72 -6.66
C SER A 87 -22.19 -5.27 -7.84
N ASN A 88 -21.22 -6.11 -7.56
CA ASN A 88 -20.33 -6.79 -8.50
C ASN A 88 -19.78 -8.09 -7.85
N ASP A 89 -19.01 -8.88 -8.59
CA ASP A 89 -18.47 -10.16 -8.10
C ASP A 89 -17.51 -9.98 -6.90
N ARG A 90 -16.72 -8.92 -6.89
CA ARG A 90 -15.85 -8.56 -5.76
C ARG A 90 -16.65 -8.31 -4.49
N SER A 91 -17.75 -7.57 -4.60
CA SER A 91 -18.64 -7.29 -3.46
C SER A 91 -19.27 -8.55 -2.90
N ILE A 92 -19.59 -9.55 -3.76
CA ILE A 92 -20.07 -10.87 -3.31
C ILE A 92 -18.98 -11.58 -2.50
N LEU A 93 -17.74 -11.60 -2.98
CA LEU A 93 -16.60 -12.18 -2.24
C LEU A 93 -16.39 -11.50 -0.88
N MET A 94 -16.44 -10.16 -0.84
CA MET A 94 -16.38 -9.41 0.41
C MET A 94 -17.56 -9.73 1.34
N GLY A 95 -18.75 -9.91 0.77
CA GLY A 95 -19.95 -10.34 1.50
C GLY A 95 -19.78 -11.71 2.15
N VAL A 96 -19.12 -12.65 1.48
CA VAL A 96 -18.74 -13.95 2.07
C VAL A 96 -17.88 -13.74 3.30
N TYR A 97 -16.87 -12.88 3.24
CA TYR A 97 -16.00 -12.62 4.40
C TYR A 97 -16.73 -11.88 5.52
N ARG A 98 -17.66 -10.96 5.21
CA ARG A 98 -18.53 -10.31 6.21
C ARG A 98 -19.44 -11.32 6.92
N TYR A 99 -20.00 -12.29 6.20
CA TYR A 99 -20.76 -13.38 6.80
C TYR A 99 -19.88 -14.26 7.70
N CYS A 100 -18.68 -14.63 7.25
CA CYS A 100 -17.73 -15.37 8.08
C CYS A 100 -17.32 -14.59 9.34
N ALA A 101 -17.12 -13.28 9.22
CA ALA A 101 -16.80 -12.41 10.35
C ALA A 101 -17.95 -12.33 11.37
N SER A 102 -19.23 -12.36 10.92
CA SER A 102 -20.40 -12.43 11.80
C SER A 102 -20.45 -13.72 12.61
N ALA A 103 -19.94 -14.81 12.04
CA ALA A 103 -19.80 -16.12 12.71
C ALA A 103 -18.55 -16.23 13.60
N GLY A 104 -17.80 -15.14 13.77
CA GLY A 104 -16.64 -15.05 14.66
C GLY A 104 -15.27 -15.18 14.01
N CYS A 105 -15.18 -15.39 12.68
CA CYS A 105 -13.89 -15.41 11.99
C CYS A 105 -13.18 -14.07 12.07
N ARG A 106 -11.84 -14.09 12.17
CA ARG A 106 -11.00 -12.88 12.13
C ARG A 106 -9.82 -13.09 11.20
N PHE A 107 -9.62 -12.12 10.34
CA PHE A 107 -8.58 -12.12 9.32
C PHE A 107 -7.44 -11.19 9.78
N ILE A 108 -6.64 -11.66 10.73
CA ILE A 108 -5.70 -10.84 11.50
C ILE A 108 -4.54 -10.35 10.63
N ARG A 109 -4.01 -11.22 9.75
CA ARG A 109 -2.88 -10.90 8.85
C ARG A 109 -2.86 -11.81 7.62
N PRO A 110 -2.10 -11.46 6.56
CA PRO A 110 -1.90 -12.36 5.42
C PRO A 110 -1.22 -13.67 5.79
N GLY A 111 -1.48 -14.71 4.98
CA GLY A 111 -0.75 -15.97 4.98
C GLY A 111 -1.15 -16.98 6.03
N GLU A 112 -0.33 -18.02 6.15
CA GLU A 112 -0.57 -19.14 7.06
C GLU A 112 -0.60 -18.65 8.52
N ASN A 113 -1.53 -19.20 9.31
CA ASN A 113 -1.77 -18.78 10.70
C ASN A 113 -2.14 -17.28 10.86
N GLY A 114 -2.67 -16.66 9.79
CA GLY A 114 -3.18 -15.29 9.84
C GLY A 114 -4.64 -15.17 10.21
N GLU A 115 -5.35 -16.28 10.40
CA GLU A 115 -6.81 -16.33 10.59
C GLU A 115 -7.17 -17.02 11.91
N TYR A 116 -8.07 -16.40 12.67
CA TYR A 116 -8.73 -17.01 13.82
C TYR A 116 -10.13 -17.48 13.42
N ILE A 117 -10.42 -18.77 13.53
CA ILE A 117 -11.68 -19.39 13.07
C ILE A 117 -12.30 -20.18 14.23
N PRO A 118 -13.13 -19.55 15.07
CA PRO A 118 -13.83 -20.23 16.16
C PRO A 118 -14.97 -21.10 15.63
N TYR A 119 -15.44 -22.02 16.47
CA TYR A 119 -16.67 -22.76 16.19
C TYR A 119 -17.88 -21.83 16.28
N CYS A 120 -18.80 -21.95 15.32
CA CYS A 120 -20.13 -21.35 15.36
C CYS A 120 -21.17 -22.36 14.87
N ASP A 121 -22.29 -22.44 15.58
CA ASP A 121 -23.46 -23.24 15.15
C ASP A 121 -24.25 -22.43 14.11
N LEU A 122 -23.91 -22.62 12.84
CA LEU A 122 -24.55 -21.92 11.73
C LEU A 122 -26.03 -22.27 11.55
N ALA A 123 -26.50 -23.42 12.08
CA ALA A 123 -27.92 -23.78 12.03
C ALA A 123 -28.80 -22.88 12.93
N ASN A 124 -28.18 -22.21 13.88
CA ASN A 124 -28.82 -21.26 14.79
C ASN A 124 -28.23 -19.83 14.63
N HIS A 125 -27.51 -19.56 13.54
CA HIS A 125 -26.91 -18.25 13.26
C HIS A 125 -27.70 -17.51 12.20
N SER A 126 -28.05 -16.26 12.49
CA SER A 126 -28.74 -15.36 11.57
C SER A 126 -27.96 -14.06 11.44
N TYR A 127 -27.83 -13.56 10.21
CA TYR A 127 -27.11 -12.33 9.93
C TYR A 127 -27.79 -11.53 8.83
N ARG A 128 -28.09 -10.27 9.14
CA ARG A 128 -28.58 -9.27 8.20
C ARG A 128 -27.65 -8.09 8.15
N TYR A 129 -27.21 -7.73 6.97
CA TYR A 129 -26.27 -6.65 6.77
C TYR A 129 -26.44 -6.05 5.40
N ARG A 130 -26.59 -4.72 5.36
CA ARG A 130 -26.50 -3.97 4.12
C ARG A 130 -25.59 -2.78 4.34
N HIS A 131 -24.59 -2.61 3.46
CA HIS A 131 -23.70 -1.47 3.50
C HIS A 131 -23.14 -1.16 2.11
N LYS A 132 -23.06 0.13 1.78
CA LYS A 132 -22.26 0.66 0.68
C LYS A 132 -20.95 1.18 1.25
N ALA A 133 -19.82 0.75 0.69
CA ALA A 133 -18.53 1.26 1.12
C ALA A 133 -18.46 2.78 1.02
N ASP A 134 -17.97 3.45 2.06
CA ASP A 134 -17.88 4.91 2.10
C ASP A 134 -16.93 5.48 1.02
N TYR A 135 -15.89 4.72 0.67
CA TYR A 135 -14.93 5.12 -0.35
C TYR A 135 -14.80 4.07 -1.44
N PRO A 136 -14.87 4.45 -2.75
CA PRO A 136 -14.73 3.51 -3.87
C PRO A 136 -13.28 3.02 -4.10
N PHE A 137 -12.26 3.77 -3.64
CA PHE A 137 -10.85 3.40 -3.81
C PHE A 137 -10.23 3.04 -2.46
N ARG A 138 -9.90 1.77 -2.27
CA ARG A 138 -9.41 1.23 -0.99
C ARG A 138 -8.38 0.14 -1.25
N GLY A 139 -7.08 0.43 -1.15
CA GLY A 139 -6.11 -0.61 -1.46
C GLY A 139 -4.67 -0.28 -1.19
N GLU A 140 -3.80 -1.09 -1.75
CA GLU A 140 -2.36 -1.07 -1.52
C GLU A 140 -1.57 -1.00 -2.83
N CYS A 141 -0.42 -0.33 -2.74
CA CYS A 141 0.65 -0.37 -3.72
C CYS A 141 1.87 -1.04 -3.09
N SER A 142 2.46 -2.02 -3.77
CA SER A 142 3.64 -2.71 -3.27
C SER A 142 4.92 -2.11 -3.79
N GLU A 143 5.73 -1.56 -2.88
CA GLU A 143 7.13 -1.19 -3.10
C GLU A 143 8.12 -2.11 -2.37
N GLY A 144 7.68 -3.28 -1.95
CA GLY A 144 8.52 -4.25 -1.28
C GLY A 144 7.77 -5.54 -1.06
N ALA A 145 8.48 -6.59 -0.84
CA ALA A 145 7.97 -7.90 -0.44
C ALA A 145 9.20 -8.80 -0.27
N ILE A 146 9.01 -10.05 0.10
CA ILE A 146 10.10 -11.02 0.20
C ILE A 146 9.98 -12.16 -0.81
N SER A 147 8.79 -12.35 -1.38
CA SER A 147 8.50 -13.45 -2.30
C SER A 147 7.17 -13.26 -3.00
N TYR A 148 6.95 -14.00 -4.08
CA TYR A 148 5.65 -14.11 -4.73
C TYR A 148 4.55 -14.58 -3.75
N GLU A 149 4.86 -15.59 -2.93
CA GLU A 149 3.92 -16.16 -1.97
C GLU A 149 3.44 -15.11 -0.97
N HIS A 150 4.33 -14.24 -0.51
CA HIS A 150 4.00 -13.15 0.41
C HIS A 150 3.06 -12.13 -0.23
N MET A 151 3.31 -11.72 -1.49
CA MET A 151 2.42 -10.82 -2.22
C MET A 151 1.06 -11.47 -2.51
N ARG A 152 1.06 -12.71 -2.96
CA ARG A 152 -0.16 -13.49 -3.19
C ARG A 152 -1.03 -13.53 -1.92
N ASP A 153 -0.44 -13.85 -0.79
CA ASP A 153 -1.17 -13.95 0.48
C ASP A 153 -1.76 -12.60 0.90
N THR A 154 -1.06 -11.50 0.60
CA THR A 154 -1.57 -10.13 0.80
C THR A 154 -2.77 -9.86 -0.12
N VAL A 155 -2.68 -10.18 -1.41
CA VAL A 155 -3.79 -10.04 -2.38
C VAL A 155 -5.05 -10.77 -1.90
N TYR A 156 -4.91 -11.99 -1.38
CA TYR A 156 -6.05 -12.75 -0.85
C TYR A 156 -6.55 -12.25 0.52
N TRP A 157 -5.75 -11.51 1.27
CA TRP A 157 -6.14 -10.94 2.55
C TRP A 157 -6.93 -9.63 2.41
N LEU A 158 -6.59 -8.78 1.45
CA LEU A 158 -7.16 -7.45 1.27
C LEU A 158 -8.70 -7.40 1.23
N PRO A 159 -9.40 -8.25 0.43
CA PRO A 159 -10.87 -8.26 0.43
C PRO A 159 -11.48 -8.63 1.77
N LYS A 160 -10.77 -9.37 2.63
CA LYS A 160 -11.23 -9.80 3.96
C LYS A 160 -11.31 -8.64 4.95
N VAL A 161 -10.54 -7.56 4.71
CA VAL A 161 -10.51 -6.34 5.53
C VAL A 161 -11.11 -5.13 4.82
N GLY A 162 -11.92 -5.36 3.78
CA GLY A 162 -12.69 -4.31 3.12
C GLY A 162 -11.96 -3.55 2.01
N MET A 163 -10.74 -3.94 1.62
CA MET A 163 -10.01 -3.34 0.51
C MET A 163 -10.40 -3.94 -0.83
N ASN A 164 -10.39 -3.15 -1.91
CA ASN A 164 -10.92 -3.53 -3.22
C ASN A 164 -9.98 -3.25 -4.39
N MET A 165 -8.77 -2.74 -4.16
CA MET A 165 -7.81 -2.50 -5.24
C MET A 165 -6.40 -2.94 -4.84
N TYR A 166 -5.61 -3.27 -5.86
CA TYR A 166 -4.20 -3.61 -5.72
C TYR A 166 -3.39 -3.03 -6.86
N MET A 167 -2.28 -2.38 -6.55
CA MET A 167 -1.36 -1.81 -7.52
C MET A 167 -0.03 -2.55 -7.49
N ILE A 168 0.40 -3.00 -8.66
CA ILE A 168 1.80 -3.37 -8.91
C ILE A 168 2.44 -2.16 -9.57
N GLU A 169 3.40 -1.52 -8.90
CA GLU A 169 4.15 -0.42 -9.48
C GLU A 169 5.26 -0.95 -10.39
N GLY A 170 5.24 -0.49 -11.65
CA GLY A 170 6.12 -0.99 -12.71
C GLY A 170 5.59 -2.22 -13.43
N LEU A 171 6.21 -2.54 -14.58
CA LEU A 171 5.85 -3.71 -15.39
C LEU A 171 6.42 -4.99 -14.81
N VAL A 172 7.71 -4.97 -14.55
CA VAL A 172 8.45 -5.93 -13.76
C VAL A 172 9.26 -5.08 -12.80
N PRO A 173 8.81 -4.89 -11.56
CA PRO A 173 9.39 -3.93 -10.64
C PRO A 173 10.72 -4.44 -10.06
N TYR A 174 11.72 -4.58 -10.94
CA TYR A 174 13.04 -5.11 -10.60
C TYR A 174 13.70 -4.32 -9.48
N THR A 175 13.57 -2.99 -9.50
CA THR A 175 14.12 -2.10 -8.46
C THR A 175 13.66 -2.49 -7.05
N TYR A 176 12.44 -2.97 -6.90
CA TYR A 176 11.89 -3.41 -5.60
C TYR A 176 12.08 -4.91 -5.36
N MET A 177 11.93 -5.74 -6.39
CA MET A 177 11.73 -7.19 -6.24
C MET A 177 12.98 -8.03 -6.52
N HIS A 178 14.06 -7.47 -7.07
CA HIS A 178 15.31 -8.23 -7.31
C HIS A 178 15.90 -8.83 -6.03
N LYS A 179 15.53 -8.31 -4.89
CA LYS A 179 15.95 -8.76 -3.56
C LYS A 179 15.09 -9.88 -2.98
N TRP A 180 14.02 -10.28 -3.68
CA TRP A 180 13.18 -11.38 -3.25
C TRP A 180 13.99 -12.64 -2.99
N TYR A 181 13.59 -13.40 -1.96
CA TYR A 181 14.30 -14.58 -1.48
C TYR A 181 15.77 -14.36 -1.06
N GLY A 182 16.31 -13.18 -1.26
CA GLY A 182 17.67 -12.82 -0.88
C GLY A 182 17.80 -12.24 0.53
N HIS A 183 16.70 -11.87 1.16
CA HIS A 183 16.62 -11.25 2.49
C HIS A 183 17.60 -10.09 2.66
N GLU A 184 17.72 -9.26 1.62
CA GLU A 184 18.65 -8.11 1.58
C GLU A 184 20.09 -8.47 1.96
N GLY A 185 20.50 -9.71 1.65
CA GLY A 185 21.84 -10.20 1.94
C GLY A 185 22.04 -10.77 3.33
N ASN A 186 20.98 -10.99 4.12
CA ASN A 186 21.12 -11.73 5.38
C ASN A 186 21.62 -13.15 5.11
N LYS A 187 22.88 -13.38 5.48
CA LYS A 187 23.60 -14.64 5.18
C LYS A 187 23.02 -15.84 5.92
N LEU A 188 22.24 -15.64 6.98
CA LEU A 188 21.60 -16.73 7.73
C LEU A 188 20.41 -17.32 6.97
N LEU A 189 19.74 -16.52 6.15
CA LEU A 189 18.56 -16.94 5.38
C LEU A 189 18.84 -17.19 3.92
N ARG A 190 19.94 -16.66 3.40
CA ARG A 190 20.27 -16.77 1.98
C ARG A 190 20.46 -18.22 1.56
N THR A 191 19.63 -18.69 0.64
CA THR A 191 19.83 -19.99 -0.02
C THR A 191 20.91 -19.85 -1.09
N PRO A 192 22.02 -20.58 -1.02
CA PRO A 192 23.05 -20.54 -2.05
C PRO A 192 22.47 -20.87 -3.44
N GLY A 193 22.76 -20.04 -4.43
CA GLY A 193 22.28 -20.23 -5.81
C GLY A 193 20.88 -19.66 -6.10
N GLN A 194 20.16 -19.17 -5.12
CA GLN A 194 18.88 -18.49 -5.34
C GLN A 194 19.15 -17.05 -5.78
N VAL A 195 18.96 -16.79 -7.07
CA VAL A 195 19.08 -15.46 -7.68
C VAL A 195 17.71 -15.09 -8.24
N THR A 196 17.22 -13.92 -7.87
CA THR A 196 16.01 -13.36 -8.45
C THR A 196 16.44 -12.54 -9.68
N ASP A 197 16.27 -13.09 -10.87
CA ASP A 197 16.53 -12.39 -12.12
C ASP A 197 15.25 -11.79 -12.73
N TYR A 198 15.39 -11.01 -13.79
CA TYR A 198 14.28 -10.33 -14.45
C TYR A 198 13.22 -11.30 -15.01
N ALA A 199 13.66 -12.40 -15.64
CA ALA A 199 12.73 -13.39 -16.23
C ALA A 199 11.91 -14.13 -15.15
N MET A 200 12.54 -14.44 -14.02
CA MET A 200 11.85 -15.04 -12.87
C MET A 200 10.81 -14.08 -12.28
N LEU A 201 11.15 -12.79 -12.16
CA LEU A 201 10.19 -11.77 -11.70
C LEU A 201 9.03 -11.61 -12.67
N GLU A 202 9.30 -11.58 -13.99
CA GLU A 202 8.26 -11.51 -15.01
C GLU A 202 7.26 -12.68 -14.87
N GLU A 203 7.75 -13.90 -14.63
CA GLU A 203 6.90 -15.07 -14.38
C GLU A 203 6.05 -14.91 -13.11
N TYR A 204 6.65 -14.43 -12.01
CA TYR A 204 5.91 -14.22 -10.76
C TYR A 204 4.88 -13.10 -10.85
N ILE A 205 5.20 -12.01 -11.54
CA ILE A 205 4.23 -10.94 -11.79
C ILE A 205 3.05 -11.47 -12.61
N ALA A 206 3.30 -12.28 -13.65
CA ALA A 206 2.22 -12.87 -14.44
C ALA A 206 1.33 -13.84 -13.62
N LYS A 207 1.86 -14.49 -12.57
CA LYS A 207 1.05 -15.28 -11.62
C LYS A 207 0.25 -14.37 -10.69
N LEU A 208 0.88 -13.32 -10.16
CA LEU A 208 0.23 -12.38 -9.26
C LEU A 208 -0.95 -11.64 -9.92
N GLU A 209 -0.79 -11.25 -11.19
CA GLU A 209 -1.88 -10.65 -11.98
C GLU A 209 -3.12 -11.56 -12.04
N LYS A 210 -2.93 -12.87 -12.20
CA LYS A 210 -4.04 -13.85 -12.16
C LYS A 210 -4.68 -13.93 -10.78
N ASP A 211 -3.87 -13.87 -9.72
CA ASP A 211 -4.40 -13.87 -8.36
C ASP A 211 -5.25 -12.62 -8.10
N ILE A 212 -4.80 -11.43 -8.55
CA ILE A 212 -5.57 -10.18 -8.44
C ILE A 212 -6.90 -10.30 -9.21
N VAL A 213 -6.86 -10.72 -10.48
CA VAL A 213 -8.06 -10.91 -11.29
C VAL A 213 -9.03 -11.90 -10.66
N LYS A 214 -8.52 -13.00 -10.09
CA LYS A 214 -9.34 -14.02 -9.40
C LYS A 214 -10.10 -13.45 -8.21
N THR A 215 -9.53 -12.50 -7.47
CA THR A 215 -10.22 -11.85 -6.35
C THR A 215 -11.22 -10.77 -6.79
N GLY A 216 -11.20 -10.39 -8.08
CA GLY A 216 -12.04 -9.31 -8.62
C GLY A 216 -11.69 -7.92 -8.13
N MET A 217 -10.55 -7.75 -7.46
CA MET A 217 -10.09 -6.43 -7.07
C MET A 217 -9.82 -5.56 -8.30
N GLN A 218 -9.99 -4.25 -8.17
CA GLN A 218 -9.54 -3.29 -9.17
C GLN A 218 -8.04 -3.46 -9.36
N PHE A 219 -7.63 -3.84 -10.56
CA PHE A 219 -6.22 -4.02 -10.86
C PHE A 219 -5.63 -2.72 -11.41
N HIS A 220 -4.76 -2.11 -10.62
CA HIS A 220 -3.98 -0.93 -10.97
C HIS A 220 -2.58 -1.34 -11.37
N ASN A 221 -2.07 -0.85 -12.49
CA ASN A 221 -0.71 -1.16 -12.93
C ASN A 221 -0.03 -0.01 -13.69
N ILE A 222 1.24 -0.13 -13.89
CA ILE A 222 2.30 0.77 -14.32
C ILE A 222 2.77 1.65 -13.14
N GLY A 223 2.79 2.94 -13.18
CA GLY A 223 3.50 3.80 -12.24
C GLY A 223 4.77 4.35 -12.88
N HIS A 224 5.91 4.22 -12.24
CA HIS A 224 7.20 4.64 -12.78
C HIS A 224 7.90 3.57 -13.64
N GLY A 225 9.01 3.90 -14.32
CA GLY A 225 9.91 2.94 -14.97
C GLY A 225 9.55 2.47 -16.38
N TRP A 226 8.35 2.77 -16.90
CA TRP A 226 7.84 2.21 -18.16
C TRP A 226 8.27 2.94 -19.45
N MET A 227 8.74 4.18 -19.37
CA MET A 227 8.89 5.06 -20.54
C MET A 227 9.90 4.55 -21.57
N PHE A 228 10.88 3.75 -21.16
CA PHE A 228 11.93 3.25 -22.03
C PHE A 228 11.66 1.86 -22.61
N GLU A 229 10.59 1.21 -22.21
CA GLU A 229 10.26 -0.17 -22.60
C GLU A 229 10.21 -0.37 -24.13
N LYS A 230 9.57 0.56 -24.84
CA LYS A 230 9.47 0.54 -26.30
C LYS A 230 10.81 0.72 -27.02
N LEU A 231 11.80 1.25 -26.31
CA LEU A 231 13.17 1.41 -26.80
C LEU A 231 14.06 0.20 -26.45
N GLY A 232 13.50 -0.82 -25.78
CA GLY A 232 14.22 -2.01 -25.35
C GLY A 232 15.15 -1.77 -24.18
N VAL A 233 14.90 -0.75 -23.37
CA VAL A 233 15.63 -0.49 -22.12
C VAL A 233 14.66 -0.68 -20.96
N HIS A 234 14.87 -1.75 -20.20
CA HIS A 234 14.03 -2.15 -19.08
C HIS A 234 14.58 -1.63 -17.77
N ASP A 235 13.70 -1.42 -16.77
CA ASP A 235 14.10 -1.15 -15.40
C ASP A 235 14.82 -2.39 -14.83
N THR A 236 16.15 -2.29 -14.71
CA THR A 236 17.02 -3.37 -14.28
C THR A 236 18.21 -2.80 -13.47
N ASP A 237 19.30 -3.51 -13.40
CA ASP A 237 20.51 -2.96 -12.80
C ASP A 237 21.17 -1.88 -13.68
N PRO A 238 21.85 -0.88 -13.06
CA PRO A 238 22.39 0.28 -13.79
C PRO A 238 23.38 -0.07 -14.91
N LYS A 239 24.05 -1.22 -14.84
CA LYS A 239 24.98 -1.66 -15.88
C LYS A 239 24.23 -2.17 -17.10
N THR A 240 23.22 -3.00 -16.91
CA THR A 240 22.36 -3.53 -17.97
C THR A 240 21.59 -2.41 -18.67
N GLU A 241 21.02 -1.45 -17.92
CA GLU A 241 20.36 -0.26 -18.48
C GLU A 241 21.34 0.54 -19.33
N LYS A 242 22.55 0.80 -18.83
CA LYS A 242 23.56 1.53 -19.59
C LYS A 242 23.94 0.83 -20.89
N GLU A 243 24.19 -0.50 -20.84
CA GLU A 243 24.51 -1.28 -22.02
C GLU A 243 23.38 -1.29 -23.09
N ALA A 244 22.13 -1.22 -22.65
CA ALA A 244 20.96 -1.06 -23.54
C ALA A 244 20.88 0.36 -24.11
N MET A 245 21.08 1.39 -23.31
CA MET A 245 21.11 2.79 -23.75
C MET A 245 22.21 3.07 -24.77
N ASP A 246 23.40 2.45 -24.60
CA ASP A 246 24.53 2.62 -25.54
C ASP A 246 24.24 2.05 -26.95
N LYS A 247 23.15 1.28 -27.12
CA LYS A 247 22.67 0.74 -28.40
C LYS A 247 21.63 1.62 -29.10
N LEU A 248 21.10 2.64 -28.42
CA LEU A 248 20.10 3.54 -29.01
C LEU A 248 20.69 4.37 -30.13
N THR A 249 19.87 4.63 -31.17
CA THR A 249 20.24 5.55 -32.23
C THR A 249 20.26 7.00 -31.73
N GLU A 250 20.90 7.89 -32.48
CA GLU A 250 20.90 9.32 -32.16
C GLU A 250 19.47 9.89 -32.09
N GLU A 251 18.58 9.41 -32.97
CA GLU A 251 17.17 9.78 -32.93
C GLU A 251 16.50 9.34 -31.64
N GLN A 252 16.63 8.07 -31.25
CA GLN A 252 16.07 7.53 -29.99
C GLN A 252 16.66 8.25 -28.76
N LEU A 253 17.97 8.54 -28.76
CA LEU A 253 18.58 9.31 -27.68
C LEU A 253 18.01 10.73 -27.61
N SER A 254 17.62 11.34 -28.76
CA SER A 254 16.95 12.64 -28.78
C SER A 254 15.60 12.68 -28.09
N TYR A 255 14.97 11.50 -27.83
CA TYR A 255 13.71 11.40 -27.10
C TYR A 255 13.87 11.66 -25.60
N THR A 256 15.07 11.48 -25.03
CA THR A 256 15.33 11.78 -23.62
C THR A 256 15.37 13.28 -23.36
N ALA A 257 15.09 13.69 -22.12
CA ALA A 257 15.16 15.07 -21.69
C ALA A 257 16.58 15.66 -21.90
N LEU A 258 16.64 16.89 -22.38
CA LEU A 258 17.89 17.69 -22.39
C LEU A 258 18.03 18.34 -21.01
N VAL A 259 19.01 17.92 -20.23
CA VAL A 259 19.25 18.46 -18.88
C VAL A 259 20.72 18.88 -18.78
N ASN A 260 20.97 20.12 -18.39
CA ASN A 260 22.33 20.69 -18.35
C ASN A 260 23.10 20.50 -19.66
N GLY A 261 22.44 20.63 -20.79
CA GLY A 261 23.02 20.49 -22.13
C GLY A 261 23.32 19.06 -22.57
N GLN A 262 22.89 18.04 -21.82
CA GLN A 262 23.12 16.62 -22.14
C GLN A 262 21.79 15.84 -22.22
N ARG A 263 21.78 14.81 -23.09
CA ARG A 263 20.70 13.82 -23.18
C ARG A 263 21.24 12.45 -22.74
N GLY A 264 20.35 11.60 -22.21
CA GLY A 264 20.72 10.27 -21.70
C GLY A 264 20.07 9.97 -20.36
N LEU A 265 20.57 8.95 -19.67
CA LEU A 265 20.04 8.55 -18.35
C LEU A 265 20.38 9.59 -17.28
N TYR A 266 19.35 10.11 -16.63
CA TYR A 266 19.50 10.93 -15.43
C TYR A 266 19.80 10.02 -14.23
N LYS A 267 20.84 10.36 -13.46
CA LYS A 267 21.33 9.51 -12.35
C LYS A 267 21.61 8.04 -12.71
N GLY A 268 21.80 7.75 -13.99
CA GLY A 268 22.14 6.40 -14.46
C GLY A 268 20.98 5.40 -14.51
N SER A 269 19.72 5.82 -14.42
CA SER A 269 18.57 4.92 -14.48
C SER A 269 17.43 5.46 -15.33
N THR A 270 16.74 4.56 -16.02
CA THR A 270 15.49 4.83 -16.77
C THR A 270 14.38 5.30 -15.84
N PHE A 271 14.31 4.78 -14.63
CA PHE A 271 13.33 5.12 -13.62
C PHE A 271 13.32 6.61 -13.28
N TYR A 272 14.50 7.26 -13.31
CA TYR A 272 14.67 8.69 -13.01
C TYR A 272 14.70 9.60 -14.23
N THR A 273 14.54 9.08 -15.46
CA THR A 273 14.81 9.82 -16.68
C THR A 273 13.53 10.25 -17.40
N HIS A 274 13.31 11.55 -17.56
CA HIS A 274 12.23 12.11 -18.33
C HIS A 274 12.49 12.05 -19.84
N PHE A 275 11.39 12.06 -20.60
CA PHE A 275 11.41 12.26 -22.05
C PHE A 275 11.31 13.75 -22.43
N CYS A 276 11.64 14.05 -23.67
CA CYS A 276 11.41 15.37 -24.28
C CYS A 276 9.94 15.46 -24.73
N TYR A 277 9.05 15.85 -23.82
CA TYR A 277 7.59 15.82 -24.10
C TYR A 277 7.13 16.85 -25.13
N SER A 278 7.95 17.81 -25.57
CA SER A 278 7.65 18.66 -26.72
C SER A 278 7.96 17.99 -28.05
N ASN A 279 8.67 16.85 -28.07
CA ASN A 279 8.97 16.08 -29.26
C ASN A 279 7.79 15.11 -29.57
N PRO A 280 7.04 15.28 -30.68
CA PRO A 280 5.92 14.40 -31.03
C PRO A 280 6.33 12.93 -31.23
N ALA A 281 7.52 12.67 -31.78
CA ALA A 281 8.02 11.31 -31.98
C ALA A 281 8.30 10.62 -30.64
N ALA A 282 8.85 11.35 -29.66
CA ALA A 282 9.05 10.85 -28.32
C ALA A 282 7.71 10.51 -27.63
N ARG A 283 6.70 11.40 -27.71
CA ARG A 283 5.37 11.12 -27.17
C ARG A 283 4.71 9.92 -27.86
N LYS A 284 4.86 9.82 -29.20
CA LYS A 284 4.31 8.67 -29.93
C LYS A 284 4.84 7.33 -29.44
N VAL A 285 6.10 7.23 -29.08
CA VAL A 285 6.68 6.02 -28.48
C VAL A 285 5.95 5.65 -27.19
N LEU A 286 5.64 6.63 -26.34
CA LEU A 286 4.93 6.43 -25.08
C LEU A 286 3.47 6.04 -25.29
N VAL A 287 2.79 6.68 -26.25
CA VAL A 287 1.40 6.35 -26.64
C VAL A 287 1.30 4.94 -27.21
N ASP A 288 2.18 4.59 -28.17
CA ASP A 288 2.21 3.27 -28.80
C ASP A 288 2.45 2.17 -27.73
N PHE A 289 3.30 2.45 -26.74
CA PHE A 289 3.51 1.53 -25.62
C PHE A 289 2.21 1.30 -24.83
N CYS A 290 1.50 2.36 -24.45
CA CYS A 290 0.26 2.23 -23.67
C CYS A 290 -0.82 1.45 -24.44
N VAL A 291 -0.94 1.67 -25.75
CA VAL A 291 -1.88 0.93 -26.63
C VAL A 291 -1.54 -0.56 -26.63
N GLU A 292 -0.30 -0.90 -26.92
CA GLU A 292 0.13 -2.31 -26.95
C GLU A 292 0.00 -2.99 -25.58
N TYR A 293 0.28 -2.24 -24.52
CA TYR A 293 0.18 -2.74 -23.16
C TYR A 293 -1.27 -3.12 -22.82
N VAL A 294 -2.22 -2.21 -23.04
CA VAL A 294 -3.64 -2.45 -22.77
C VAL A 294 -4.21 -3.55 -23.67
N GLN A 295 -3.78 -3.64 -24.94
CA GLN A 295 -4.18 -4.75 -25.81
C GLN A 295 -3.69 -6.12 -25.31
N LYS A 296 -2.50 -6.17 -24.74
CA LYS A 296 -1.94 -7.41 -24.15
C LYS A 296 -2.56 -7.77 -22.81
N LYS A 297 -2.95 -6.76 -22.02
CA LYS A 297 -3.47 -6.91 -20.65
C LYS A 297 -4.83 -6.19 -20.49
N PRO A 298 -5.88 -6.65 -21.20
CA PRO A 298 -7.20 -5.99 -21.14
C PRO A 298 -7.90 -6.11 -19.78
N TYR A 299 -7.33 -6.87 -18.85
CA TYR A 299 -7.79 -7.04 -17.48
C TYR A 299 -7.18 -6.01 -16.52
N VAL A 300 -6.33 -5.10 -16.98
CA VAL A 300 -5.89 -3.95 -16.19
C VAL A 300 -7.00 -2.92 -16.17
N ASP A 301 -7.57 -2.68 -15.01
CA ASP A 301 -8.71 -1.77 -14.83
C ASP A 301 -8.28 -0.32 -14.86
N PHE A 302 -7.14 0.00 -14.24
CA PHE A 302 -6.60 1.34 -14.12
C PHE A 302 -5.13 1.39 -14.53
N LEU A 303 -4.86 2.17 -15.57
CA LEU A 303 -3.51 2.40 -16.10
C LEU A 303 -2.93 3.68 -15.48
N HIS A 304 -1.93 3.55 -14.64
CA HIS A 304 -1.24 4.67 -14.01
C HIS A 304 -0.16 5.24 -14.92
N ILE A 305 -0.40 6.43 -15.43
CA ILE A 305 0.57 7.16 -16.23
C ILE A 305 1.36 8.08 -15.32
N TRP A 306 2.47 7.58 -14.80
CA TRP A 306 3.41 8.36 -14.00
C TRP A 306 4.65 8.65 -14.84
N LEU A 307 5.22 9.85 -14.65
CA LEU A 307 6.46 10.23 -15.30
C LEU A 307 7.66 9.69 -14.50
N ALA A 308 8.88 10.18 -14.76
CA ALA A 308 10.05 9.75 -14.01
C ALA A 308 9.97 10.09 -12.51
N ASP A 309 10.42 9.19 -11.64
CA ASP A 309 10.53 9.43 -10.18
C ASP A 309 11.73 10.33 -9.87
N SER A 310 11.65 11.56 -10.27
CA SER A 310 12.75 12.50 -10.08
C SER A 310 12.28 13.95 -10.12
N THR A 311 13.10 14.84 -9.62
CA THR A 311 12.85 16.29 -9.61
C THR A 311 13.96 17.03 -10.32
N ASN A 312 13.65 18.23 -10.81
CA ASN A 312 14.63 19.18 -11.35
C ASN A 312 15.43 18.63 -12.56
N ASN A 313 14.82 17.78 -13.34
CA ASN A 313 15.40 17.17 -14.55
C ASN A 313 14.43 17.18 -15.75
N GLN A 314 13.52 18.13 -15.76
CA GLN A 314 12.64 18.39 -16.90
C GLN A 314 13.45 18.92 -18.09
N CYS A 315 13.05 18.55 -19.32
CA CYS A 315 13.75 18.93 -20.53
C CYS A 315 13.87 20.45 -20.70
N GLU A 316 15.08 20.91 -20.98
CA GLU A 316 15.47 22.32 -21.16
C GLU A 316 15.57 22.74 -22.64
N CYS A 317 15.11 21.89 -23.57
CA CYS A 317 15.15 22.26 -24.99
C CYS A 317 14.25 23.47 -25.30
N GLU A 318 14.55 24.16 -26.40
CA GLU A 318 13.88 25.39 -26.83
C GLU A 318 12.35 25.30 -26.86
N ASN A 319 11.78 24.10 -27.13
CA ASN A 319 10.34 23.89 -27.17
C ASN A 319 9.75 23.54 -25.82
N CYS A 320 10.42 22.69 -25.03
CA CYS A 320 9.92 22.33 -23.69
C CYS A 320 9.84 23.51 -22.73
N VAL A 321 10.73 24.49 -22.85
CA VAL A 321 10.73 25.66 -21.95
C VAL A 321 9.57 26.63 -22.16
N LYS A 322 8.80 26.49 -23.25
CA LYS A 322 7.63 27.34 -23.58
C LYS A 322 6.38 27.03 -22.75
N MET A 323 6.36 25.91 -22.06
CA MET A 323 5.19 25.40 -21.32
C MET A 323 5.64 24.79 -19.99
N THR A 324 4.72 24.66 -19.04
CA THR A 324 4.99 23.98 -17.75
C THR A 324 5.12 22.45 -17.94
N PRO A 325 5.74 21.73 -16.99
CA PRO A 325 5.74 20.28 -17.01
C PRO A 325 4.32 19.67 -17.06
N SER A 326 3.38 20.27 -16.32
CA SER A 326 1.98 19.81 -16.29
C SER A 326 1.24 20.06 -17.58
N ASP A 327 1.54 21.14 -18.35
CA ASP A 327 0.99 21.32 -19.70
C ASP A 327 1.46 20.21 -20.64
N HIS A 328 2.76 19.90 -20.63
CA HIS A 328 3.29 18.80 -21.44
C HIS A 328 2.70 17.44 -21.01
N PHE A 329 2.47 17.25 -19.72
CA PHE A 329 1.86 16.03 -19.20
C PHE A 329 0.42 15.88 -19.68
N VAL A 330 -0.39 16.94 -19.65
CA VAL A 330 -1.77 16.92 -20.15
C VAL A 330 -1.82 16.63 -21.66
N ILE A 331 -0.87 17.15 -22.47
CA ILE A 331 -0.78 16.79 -23.89
C ILE A 331 -0.58 15.28 -24.06
N LEU A 332 0.37 14.68 -23.33
CA LEU A 332 0.64 13.25 -23.36
C LEU A 332 -0.60 12.44 -22.92
N LEU A 333 -1.25 12.84 -21.82
CA LEU A 333 -2.45 12.19 -21.31
C LEU A 333 -3.59 12.19 -22.34
N ASN A 334 -3.82 13.32 -23.02
CA ASN A 334 -4.82 13.42 -24.08
C ASN A 334 -4.50 12.53 -25.28
N GLU A 335 -3.22 12.44 -25.69
CA GLU A 335 -2.80 11.57 -26.79
C GLU A 335 -2.95 10.08 -26.44
N ILE A 336 -2.66 9.69 -25.20
CA ILE A 336 -2.87 8.31 -24.72
C ILE A 336 -4.38 8.00 -24.68
N GLU A 337 -5.18 8.89 -24.11
CA GLU A 337 -6.63 8.71 -24.01
C GLU A 337 -7.28 8.56 -25.41
N GLU A 338 -6.94 9.44 -26.35
CA GLU A 338 -7.44 9.40 -27.72
C GLU A 338 -7.07 8.07 -28.41
N ALA A 339 -5.84 7.59 -28.24
CA ALA A 339 -5.39 6.32 -28.81
C ALA A 339 -6.08 5.11 -28.19
N LEU A 340 -6.30 5.09 -26.85
CA LEU A 340 -7.03 4.01 -26.18
C LEU A 340 -8.52 4.01 -26.54
N SER A 341 -9.13 5.19 -26.69
CA SER A 341 -10.52 5.31 -27.16
C SER A 341 -10.70 4.81 -28.58
N ALA A 342 -9.71 5.03 -29.45
CA ALA A 342 -9.75 4.53 -30.83
C ALA A 342 -9.77 2.99 -30.97
N ILE A 343 -9.36 2.27 -29.92
CA ILE A 343 -9.41 0.80 -29.84
C ILE A 343 -10.50 0.27 -28.88
N ASP A 344 -11.46 1.12 -28.50
CA ASP A 344 -12.54 0.78 -27.53
C ASP A 344 -12.05 0.20 -26.21
N ALA A 345 -10.85 0.55 -25.76
CA ALA A 345 -10.31 0.08 -24.47
C ALA A 345 -11.17 0.56 -23.30
N LYS A 346 -11.46 -0.34 -22.36
CA LYS A 346 -12.25 -0.04 -21.16
C LYS A 346 -11.40 0.44 -19.99
N THR A 347 -10.11 0.22 -20.04
CA THR A 347 -9.13 0.65 -19.04
C THR A 347 -9.26 2.15 -18.75
N ARG A 348 -9.38 2.54 -17.50
CA ARG A 348 -9.39 3.93 -17.04
C ARG A 348 -7.96 4.42 -16.85
N LEU A 349 -7.76 5.72 -16.93
CA LEU A 349 -6.45 6.34 -16.81
C LEU A 349 -6.29 7.00 -15.44
N VAL A 350 -5.13 6.81 -14.83
CA VAL A 350 -4.77 7.48 -13.56
C VAL A 350 -3.50 8.29 -13.79
N PHE A 351 -3.50 9.54 -13.41
CA PHE A 351 -2.29 10.35 -13.41
C PHE A 351 -1.95 10.86 -12.00
N ILE A 352 -0.65 11.01 -11.75
CA ILE A 352 -0.17 11.42 -10.45
C ILE A 352 0.16 12.92 -10.41
N MET A 353 -0.30 13.55 -9.36
CA MET A 353 0.10 14.89 -8.96
C MET A 353 1.33 14.76 -8.04
N TYR A 354 2.51 14.83 -8.65
CA TYR A 354 3.77 14.48 -7.99
C TYR A 354 4.91 15.39 -8.46
N VAL A 355 5.78 15.81 -7.55
CA VAL A 355 6.97 16.63 -7.78
C VAL A 355 6.76 17.75 -8.82
N ASP A 356 7.38 17.72 -9.97
CA ASP A 356 7.30 18.79 -11.00
C ASP A 356 5.89 18.98 -11.59
N THR A 357 4.98 18.01 -11.45
CA THR A 357 3.58 18.05 -11.91
C THR A 357 2.57 18.36 -10.79
N VAL A 358 3.02 18.69 -9.58
CA VAL A 358 2.14 19.12 -8.49
C VAL A 358 1.39 20.40 -8.87
N ARG A 359 2.08 21.35 -9.51
CA ARG A 359 1.45 22.58 -10.02
C ARG A 359 0.51 22.24 -11.19
N PRO A 360 -0.75 22.73 -11.20
CA PRO A 360 -1.66 22.48 -12.29
C PRO A 360 -1.21 23.10 -13.61
N PRO A 361 -1.71 22.60 -14.77
CA PRO A 361 -1.40 23.12 -16.09
C PRO A 361 -1.92 24.56 -16.25
N GLU A 362 -1.17 25.39 -16.96
CA GLU A 362 -1.55 26.78 -17.24
C GLU A 362 -2.39 26.89 -18.52
N LYS A 363 -2.02 26.16 -19.57
CA LYS A 363 -2.57 26.29 -20.93
C LYS A 363 -3.44 25.12 -21.34
N GLU A 364 -3.02 23.89 -21.02
CA GLU A 364 -3.64 22.68 -21.51
C GLU A 364 -4.77 22.17 -20.59
N ARG A 365 -5.69 21.41 -21.13
CA ARG A 365 -6.84 20.81 -20.44
C ARG A 365 -7.06 19.39 -20.90
N LEU A 366 -7.55 18.52 -20.01
CA LEU A 366 -8.03 17.19 -20.41
C LEU A 366 -9.24 17.32 -21.34
N LYS A 367 -9.22 16.60 -22.46
CA LYS A 367 -10.28 16.62 -23.48
C LYS A 367 -11.47 15.73 -23.10
N ASN A 368 -11.17 14.61 -22.42
CA ASN A 368 -12.16 13.62 -21.97
C ASN A 368 -11.92 13.30 -20.48
N PRO A 369 -12.24 14.24 -19.56
CA PRO A 369 -11.88 14.11 -18.15
C PRO A 369 -12.51 12.90 -17.47
N GLU A 370 -13.69 12.42 -17.91
CA GLU A 370 -14.40 11.26 -17.32
C GLU A 370 -13.60 9.93 -17.38
N ARG A 371 -12.60 9.85 -18.26
CA ARG A 371 -11.69 8.70 -18.37
C ARG A 371 -10.61 8.69 -17.31
N PHE A 372 -10.45 9.79 -16.57
CA PHE A 372 -9.31 9.99 -15.69
C PHE A 372 -9.68 9.96 -14.21
N THR A 373 -8.72 9.55 -13.43
CA THR A 373 -8.68 9.68 -11.98
C THR A 373 -7.35 10.31 -11.59
N ILE A 374 -7.36 11.21 -10.61
CA ILE A 374 -6.14 11.85 -10.11
C ILE A 374 -5.67 11.18 -8.82
N VAL A 375 -4.40 10.81 -8.75
CA VAL A 375 -3.76 10.38 -7.50
C VAL A 375 -2.85 11.47 -6.97
N ALA A 376 -2.97 11.77 -5.68
CA ALA A 376 -2.24 12.84 -5.04
C ALA A 376 -1.26 12.31 -3.98
N ALA A 377 0.04 12.48 -4.24
CA ALA A 377 1.11 12.10 -3.32
C ALA A 377 1.47 13.29 -2.42
N ILE A 378 0.66 13.54 -1.37
CA ILE A 378 0.79 14.73 -0.50
C ILE A 378 2.08 14.70 0.34
N GLY A 379 2.68 13.53 0.51
CA GLY A 379 3.86 13.36 1.36
C GLY A 379 3.54 13.27 2.85
N GLN A 380 4.56 13.43 3.68
CA GLN A 380 4.50 13.08 5.11
C GLN A 380 4.09 14.26 5.98
N HIS A 381 2.80 14.47 6.18
CA HIS A 381 2.25 15.53 7.03
C HIS A 381 1.35 14.99 8.15
N TYR A 382 1.76 13.88 8.73
CA TYR A 382 0.90 13.05 9.58
C TYR A 382 0.53 13.65 10.93
N GLU A 383 1.34 14.56 11.49
CA GLU A 383 1.05 15.16 12.81
C GLU A 383 -0.27 15.95 12.81
N ASN A 384 -0.49 16.73 11.74
CA ASN A 384 -1.71 17.53 11.56
C ASN A 384 -2.79 16.80 10.76
N GLY A 385 -2.48 15.63 10.22
CA GLY A 385 -3.34 14.86 9.33
C GLY A 385 -3.67 15.59 8.03
N TYR A 386 -4.74 15.16 7.38
CA TYR A 386 -5.28 15.82 6.19
C TYR A 386 -6.27 16.96 6.53
N MET A 387 -6.48 17.26 7.81
CA MET A 387 -7.26 18.41 8.27
C MET A 387 -6.40 19.68 8.22
N ILE A 388 -6.19 20.17 7.01
CA ILE A 388 -5.22 21.24 6.72
C ILE A 388 -5.99 22.52 6.40
N ASP A 389 -5.50 23.64 6.94
CA ASP A 389 -6.06 24.97 6.68
C ASP A 389 -5.91 25.37 5.20
N GLU A 390 -6.81 26.24 4.73
CA GLU A 390 -6.72 26.78 3.39
C GLU A 390 -5.43 27.61 3.23
N TYR A 391 -4.74 27.41 2.10
CA TYR A 391 -3.54 28.17 1.78
C TYR A 391 -3.88 29.67 1.58
N LYS A 392 -3.23 30.55 2.32
CA LYS A 392 -3.42 32.03 2.29
C LYS A 392 -2.21 32.79 1.79
N GLY A 393 -1.14 32.10 1.41
CA GLY A 393 0.10 32.71 0.91
C GLY A 393 0.01 33.13 -0.56
N GLU A 394 1.03 33.81 -1.02
CA GLU A 394 1.23 34.07 -2.46
C GLU A 394 1.66 32.79 -3.16
N ILE A 395 1.07 32.50 -4.33
CA ILE A 395 1.47 31.35 -5.16
C ILE A 395 2.87 31.67 -5.72
N PRO A 396 3.91 30.88 -5.37
CA PRO A 396 5.26 31.13 -5.87
C PRO A 396 5.29 31.03 -7.40
N PRO A 397 6.10 31.82 -8.11
CA PRO A 397 6.25 31.71 -9.55
C PRO A 397 6.80 30.34 -9.94
N PHE A 398 6.42 29.84 -11.13
CA PHE A 398 7.04 28.63 -11.67
C PHE A 398 8.47 28.93 -12.13
N GLU A 399 9.42 28.11 -11.67
CA GLU A 399 10.80 28.13 -12.16
C GLU A 399 11.19 26.68 -12.56
N ARG A 400 11.54 26.49 -13.85
CA ARG A 400 11.92 25.17 -14.36
C ARG A 400 13.16 24.65 -13.64
N ASN A 401 13.14 23.36 -13.29
CA ASN A 401 14.20 22.64 -12.61
C ASN A 401 14.65 23.28 -11.27
N LYS A 402 13.71 23.96 -10.60
CA LYS A 402 13.89 24.52 -9.25
C LYS A 402 12.74 24.14 -8.33
N TYR A 403 12.27 22.91 -8.47
CA TYR A 403 11.22 22.39 -7.61
C TYR A 403 11.63 22.42 -6.14
N LYS A 404 10.74 22.91 -5.32
CA LYS A 404 10.76 22.81 -3.87
C LYS A 404 9.45 22.19 -3.42
N SER A 405 9.52 21.23 -2.52
CA SER A 405 8.32 20.59 -1.97
C SER A 405 7.39 21.66 -1.37
N PRO A 406 6.12 21.74 -1.82
CA PRO A 406 5.16 22.67 -1.26
C PRO A 406 4.80 22.29 0.18
N SER A 407 4.33 23.27 0.97
CA SER A 407 3.64 22.93 2.21
C SER A 407 2.37 22.14 1.91
N SER A 408 1.81 21.46 2.91
CA SER A 408 0.57 20.68 2.76
C SER A 408 -0.59 21.55 2.29
N GLU A 409 -0.69 22.78 2.83
CA GLU A 409 -1.73 23.73 2.46
C GLU A 409 -1.61 24.14 0.98
N LEU A 410 -0.38 24.41 0.52
CA LEU A 410 -0.12 24.74 -0.88
C LEU A 410 -0.35 23.54 -1.80
N TYR A 411 0.03 22.32 -1.34
CA TYR A 411 -0.23 21.10 -2.09
C TYR A 411 -1.74 20.89 -2.30
N LEU A 412 -2.54 20.99 -1.23
CA LEU A 412 -4.00 20.86 -1.33
C LEU A 412 -4.64 21.99 -2.13
N HIS A 413 -4.08 23.19 -2.09
CA HIS A 413 -4.50 24.29 -2.98
C HIS A 413 -4.31 23.89 -4.44
N TYR A 414 -3.16 23.33 -4.81
CA TYR A 414 -2.91 22.84 -6.18
C TYR A 414 -3.82 21.67 -6.55
N TYR A 415 -4.07 20.73 -5.62
CA TYR A 415 -5.01 19.63 -5.84
C TYR A 415 -6.42 20.15 -6.17
N LYS A 416 -6.92 21.09 -5.38
CA LYS A 416 -8.21 21.74 -5.66
C LYS A 416 -8.24 22.39 -7.04
N LYS A 417 -7.16 23.04 -7.45
CA LYS A 417 -7.05 23.64 -8.77
C LYS A 417 -7.00 22.59 -9.90
N TRP A 418 -6.29 21.50 -9.72
CA TRP A 418 -6.33 20.38 -10.65
C TRP A 418 -7.76 19.83 -10.81
N LYS A 419 -8.46 19.60 -9.71
CA LYS A 419 -9.87 19.14 -9.73
C LYS A 419 -10.78 20.11 -10.48
N GLU A 420 -10.66 21.40 -10.21
CA GLU A 420 -11.45 22.44 -10.92
C GLU A 420 -11.19 22.45 -12.42
N LEU A 421 -9.95 22.24 -12.85
CA LEU A 421 -9.54 22.21 -14.26
C LEU A 421 -9.90 20.91 -14.99
N CYS A 422 -10.24 19.86 -14.25
CA CYS A 422 -10.56 18.52 -14.75
C CYS A 422 -12.02 18.12 -14.43
N ASP A 423 -12.96 19.06 -14.35
CA ASP A 423 -14.41 18.81 -14.13
C ASP A 423 -14.69 17.97 -12.87
N ASN A 424 -13.87 18.13 -11.82
CA ASN A 424 -13.97 17.41 -10.56
C ASN A 424 -13.89 15.86 -10.66
N ILE A 425 -13.06 15.34 -11.57
CA ILE A 425 -12.83 13.89 -11.70
C ILE A 425 -12.57 13.21 -10.35
N PRO A 426 -12.79 11.90 -10.23
CA PRO A 426 -12.42 11.16 -9.02
C PRO A 426 -10.94 11.35 -8.64
N GLY A 427 -10.64 11.27 -7.34
CA GLY A 427 -9.28 11.35 -6.86
C GLY A 427 -9.08 10.60 -5.57
N PHE A 428 -7.91 10.01 -5.39
CA PHE A 428 -7.53 9.35 -4.16
C PHE A 428 -6.11 9.73 -3.73
N VAL A 429 -5.83 9.56 -2.44
CA VAL A 429 -4.53 9.88 -1.87
C VAL A 429 -3.57 8.70 -2.00
N PHE A 430 -2.30 8.98 -2.31
CA PHE A 430 -1.19 8.04 -2.19
C PHE A 430 -0.55 8.23 -0.82
N GLU A 431 -0.63 7.21 0.04
CA GLU A 431 -0.35 7.29 1.47
C GLU A 431 0.91 6.49 1.84
N TYR A 432 1.90 7.15 2.44
CA TYR A 432 3.22 6.58 2.71
C TYR A 432 3.43 6.04 4.14
N ARG A 433 2.40 6.00 5.01
CA ARG A 433 2.58 5.60 6.42
C ARG A 433 3.22 4.24 6.58
N PHE A 434 2.85 3.30 5.73
CA PHE A 434 3.30 1.91 5.81
C PHE A 434 4.51 1.60 4.94
N TYR A 435 5.06 2.59 4.25
CA TYR A 435 6.37 2.44 3.60
C TYR A 435 7.50 2.47 4.64
N THR A 436 7.63 3.53 5.42
CA THR A 436 8.64 3.60 6.49
C THR A 436 8.21 4.34 7.75
N ASP A 437 7.08 5.07 7.73
CA ASP A 437 6.70 5.93 8.84
C ASP A 437 6.23 5.14 10.07
N HIS A 438 5.69 3.93 9.85
CA HIS A 438 5.30 3.00 10.91
C HIS A 438 6.48 2.60 11.82
N TYR A 439 7.73 2.67 11.36
CA TYR A 439 8.92 2.45 12.19
C TYR A 439 9.13 3.56 13.25
N CYS A 440 8.45 4.70 13.09
CA CYS A 440 8.49 5.76 14.11
C CYS A 440 7.66 5.44 15.34
N ASP A 441 6.74 4.47 15.26
CA ASP A 441 5.82 4.08 16.33
C ASP A 441 5.93 2.58 16.62
N MET A 442 6.78 2.22 17.54
CA MET A 442 6.99 0.80 17.85
C MET A 442 5.79 0.11 18.49
N GLY A 443 4.84 0.85 19.06
CA GLY A 443 3.60 0.28 19.58
C GLY A 443 2.47 0.22 18.53
N HIS A 444 2.63 0.90 17.39
CA HIS A 444 1.65 1.04 16.32
C HIS A 444 0.30 1.69 16.70
N MET A 445 0.14 2.12 17.95
CA MET A 445 -1.14 2.67 18.43
C MET A 445 -1.38 4.10 17.97
N GLN A 446 -0.34 4.93 17.97
CA GLN A 446 -0.46 6.31 17.48
C GLN A 446 -0.69 6.34 15.97
N ILE A 447 0.05 5.53 15.20
CA ILE A 447 -0.10 5.46 13.75
C ILE A 447 -1.48 4.95 13.33
N ALA A 448 -2.03 3.98 14.10
CA ALA A 448 -3.39 3.50 13.87
C ALA A 448 -4.43 4.60 14.10
N ARG A 449 -4.31 5.38 15.19
CA ARG A 449 -5.20 6.50 15.50
C ARG A 449 -5.13 7.62 14.44
N GLU A 450 -3.91 7.95 14.00
CA GLU A 450 -3.70 8.98 12.98
C GLU A 450 -4.28 8.55 11.63
N SER A 451 -4.05 7.31 11.21
CA SER A 451 -4.60 6.77 9.97
C SER A 451 -6.13 6.74 9.99
N HIS A 452 -6.72 6.24 11.07
CA HIS A 452 -8.17 6.21 11.26
C HIS A 452 -8.79 7.62 11.24
N ARG A 453 -8.22 8.57 12.00
CA ARG A 453 -8.68 9.97 12.02
C ARG A 453 -8.69 10.57 10.62
N ASP A 454 -7.63 10.36 9.88
CA ASP A 454 -7.43 10.97 8.57
C ASP A 454 -8.37 10.35 7.54
N MET A 455 -8.45 9.03 7.47
CA MET A 455 -9.33 8.34 6.52
C MET A 455 -10.82 8.64 6.74
N ARG A 456 -11.25 8.87 7.98
CA ARG A 456 -12.63 9.33 8.27
C ARG A 456 -12.97 10.70 7.70
N SER A 457 -12.00 11.46 7.24
CA SER A 457 -12.19 12.87 6.87
C SER A 457 -11.66 13.27 5.49
N ILE A 458 -11.04 12.38 4.74
CA ILE A 458 -10.47 12.70 3.43
C ILE A 458 -11.51 13.17 2.41
N GLU A 459 -12.78 12.79 2.54
CA GLU A 459 -13.87 13.31 1.70
C GLU A 459 -14.04 14.84 1.83
N LYS A 460 -13.73 15.43 2.99
CA LYS A 460 -13.84 16.88 3.22
C LYS A 460 -12.85 17.69 2.38
N ILE A 461 -11.79 17.05 1.92
CA ILE A 461 -10.80 17.61 1.01
C ILE A 461 -10.91 17.00 -0.40
N ASN A 462 -12.08 16.41 -0.71
CA ASN A 462 -12.49 15.90 -2.02
C ASN A 462 -11.67 14.71 -2.53
N PHE A 463 -11.23 13.81 -1.63
CA PHE A 463 -10.72 12.48 -1.99
C PHE A 463 -11.79 11.41 -1.84
N GLN A 464 -11.79 10.45 -2.77
CA GLN A 464 -12.69 9.31 -2.83
C GLN A 464 -11.99 8.01 -2.42
N GLY A 465 -10.93 8.08 -1.65
CA GLY A 465 -10.24 6.92 -1.14
C GLY A 465 -8.75 7.09 -0.98
N CYS A 466 -8.09 5.95 -0.81
CA CYS A 466 -6.68 5.86 -0.51
C CYS A 466 -6.05 4.63 -1.17
N ILE A 467 -4.84 4.81 -1.70
CA ILE A 467 -3.90 3.74 -1.98
C ILE A 467 -2.73 3.84 -1.00
N SER A 468 -2.49 2.79 -0.24
CA SER A 468 -1.40 2.73 0.73
C SER A 468 -0.15 2.18 0.08
N ASP A 469 0.90 2.99 0.04
CA ASP A 469 2.23 2.55 -0.36
C ASP A 469 2.88 1.74 0.75
N GLN A 470 3.35 0.54 0.45
CA GLN A 470 3.74 -0.42 1.48
C GLN A 470 4.97 -1.24 1.13
N THR A 471 5.73 -1.59 2.19
CA THR A 471 6.73 -2.65 2.12
C THR A 471 6.10 -4.04 2.11
N HIS A 472 4.79 -4.17 2.29
CA HIS A 472 4.04 -5.42 2.53
C HIS A 472 4.51 -6.22 3.75
N ARG A 473 5.27 -5.63 4.64
CA ARG A 473 5.75 -6.23 5.88
C ARG A 473 5.48 -5.32 7.08
N SER A 474 4.26 -4.74 7.12
CA SER A 474 3.82 -3.78 8.14
C SER A 474 2.84 -4.40 9.14
N PHE A 475 3.03 -5.71 9.44
CA PHE A 475 2.15 -6.49 10.33
C PHE A 475 2.77 -6.77 11.71
N PHE A 476 3.86 -6.09 12.05
CA PHE A 476 4.59 -6.29 13.30
C PHE A 476 4.72 -4.97 14.06
N PRO A 477 4.45 -4.94 15.38
CA PRO A 477 4.08 -6.07 16.25
C PRO A 477 2.62 -6.50 16.11
N THR A 478 1.79 -5.71 15.45
CA THR A 478 0.36 -5.93 15.29
C THR A 478 -0.12 -5.46 13.91
N SER A 479 -1.13 -6.10 13.36
CA SER A 479 -1.76 -5.71 12.10
C SER A 479 -2.88 -4.66 12.30
N LEU A 480 -3.12 -4.21 13.54
CA LEU A 480 -4.19 -3.23 13.82
C LEU A 480 -4.22 -2.05 12.87
N PRO A 481 -3.08 -1.37 12.55
CA PRO A 481 -3.12 -0.19 11.70
C PRO A 481 -3.66 -0.46 10.28
N LEU A 482 -3.24 -1.56 9.65
CA LEU A 482 -3.67 -1.92 8.31
C LEU A 482 -5.09 -2.47 8.26
N THR A 483 -5.45 -3.33 9.22
CA THR A 483 -6.83 -3.82 9.36
C THR A 483 -7.80 -2.65 9.56
N LEU A 484 -7.45 -1.73 10.45
CA LEU A 484 -8.28 -0.55 10.72
C LEU A 484 -8.33 0.43 9.53
N LEU A 485 -7.24 0.56 8.75
CA LEU A 485 -7.24 1.35 7.51
C LEU A 485 -8.31 0.83 6.55
N GLY A 486 -8.29 -0.46 6.23
CA GLY A 486 -9.26 -1.08 5.32
C GLY A 486 -10.70 -0.96 5.83
N GLU A 487 -10.91 -1.28 7.10
CA GLU A 487 -12.23 -1.20 7.72
C GLU A 487 -12.75 0.25 7.82
N THR A 488 -11.89 1.24 8.08
CA THR A 488 -12.29 2.66 8.09
C THR A 488 -12.65 3.18 6.69
N LEU A 489 -11.93 2.72 5.66
CA LEU A 489 -12.27 3.08 4.27
C LEU A 489 -13.56 2.38 3.81
N TRP A 490 -13.88 1.22 4.37
CA TRP A 490 -15.15 0.54 4.16
C TRP A 490 -16.30 1.24 4.87
N ASP A 491 -16.13 1.54 6.17
CA ASP A 491 -17.13 2.18 7.03
C ASP A 491 -16.46 3.21 7.94
N LYS A 492 -16.57 4.50 7.58
CA LYS A 492 -15.99 5.62 8.34
C LYS A 492 -16.66 5.88 9.69
N SER A 493 -17.77 5.20 9.98
CA SER A 493 -18.47 5.31 11.26
C SER A 493 -17.83 4.49 12.38
N ILE A 494 -16.88 3.62 12.05
CA ILE A 494 -16.17 2.76 13.02
C ILE A 494 -15.56 3.61 14.15
N ASP A 495 -15.85 3.22 15.38
CA ASP A 495 -15.21 3.78 16.57
C ASP A 495 -13.86 3.10 16.82
N PHE A 496 -12.81 3.91 16.99
CA PHE A 496 -11.46 3.41 17.16
C PHE A 496 -11.32 2.49 18.36
N ASP A 497 -11.81 2.93 19.53
CA ASP A 497 -11.55 2.22 20.78
C ASP A 497 -12.31 0.88 20.84
N SER A 498 -13.57 0.89 20.40
CA SER A 498 -14.37 -0.34 20.30
C SER A 498 -13.80 -1.34 19.28
N PHE A 499 -13.27 -0.85 18.17
CA PHE A 499 -12.63 -1.70 17.17
C PHE A 499 -11.31 -2.29 17.70
N ALA A 500 -10.45 -1.45 18.30
CA ALA A 500 -9.17 -1.87 18.83
C ALA A 500 -9.34 -2.90 19.98
N ASP A 501 -10.26 -2.66 20.91
CA ASP A 501 -10.53 -3.62 22.00
C ASP A 501 -10.90 -5.00 21.45
N ARG A 502 -11.84 -5.05 20.51
CA ARG A 502 -12.23 -6.31 19.85
C ARG A 502 -11.06 -6.94 19.09
N TYR A 503 -10.31 -6.13 18.30
CA TYR A 503 -9.16 -6.63 17.57
C TYR A 503 -8.12 -7.29 18.48
N PHE A 504 -7.81 -6.68 19.62
CA PHE A 504 -6.83 -7.23 20.56
C PHE A 504 -7.33 -8.50 21.24
N LEU A 505 -8.59 -8.56 21.64
CA LEU A 505 -9.19 -9.78 22.18
C LEU A 505 -9.18 -10.92 21.14
N ASP A 506 -9.52 -10.64 19.91
CA ASP A 506 -9.53 -11.63 18.82
C ASP A 506 -8.10 -12.11 18.47
N SER A 507 -7.11 -11.21 18.51
CA SER A 507 -5.73 -11.50 18.07
C SER A 507 -4.85 -12.12 19.16
N TYR A 508 -5.19 -11.93 20.44
CA TYR A 508 -4.35 -12.35 21.58
C TYR A 508 -5.10 -13.14 22.65
N GLY A 509 -6.42 -13.33 22.53
CA GLY A 509 -7.23 -14.02 23.52
C GLY A 509 -7.55 -13.18 24.74
N GLU A 510 -7.73 -13.83 25.89
CA GLU A 510 -8.22 -13.19 27.13
C GLU A 510 -7.35 -12.01 27.60
N ASP A 511 -6.04 -12.07 27.40
CA ASP A 511 -5.10 -11.01 27.78
C ASP A 511 -4.96 -9.90 26.71
N GLY A 512 -5.80 -9.89 25.66
CA GLY A 512 -5.72 -8.96 24.54
C GLY A 512 -5.78 -7.48 24.98
N LEU A 513 -6.62 -7.12 25.94
CA LEU A 513 -6.68 -5.75 26.46
C LEU A 513 -5.39 -5.32 27.20
N LEU A 514 -4.71 -6.25 27.86
CA LEU A 514 -3.40 -6.00 28.48
C LEU A 514 -2.32 -5.76 27.40
N VAL A 515 -2.44 -6.45 26.24
CA VAL A 515 -1.57 -6.19 25.08
C VAL A 515 -1.80 -4.79 24.54
N ARG A 516 -3.07 -4.37 24.38
CA ARG A 516 -3.40 -3.00 23.97
C ARG A 516 -2.74 -1.97 24.90
N GLU A 517 -2.91 -2.11 26.21
CA GLU A 517 -2.30 -1.21 27.20
C GLU A 517 -0.76 -1.20 27.11
N TYR A 518 -0.14 -2.36 26.90
CA TYR A 518 1.30 -2.49 26.73
C TYR A 518 1.76 -1.72 25.48
N LEU A 519 1.11 -1.91 24.33
CA LEU A 519 1.48 -1.24 23.07
C LEU A 519 1.21 0.27 23.11
N GLU A 520 0.16 0.73 23.82
CA GLU A 520 -0.05 2.17 24.07
C GLU A 520 1.14 2.76 24.85
N LYS A 521 1.60 2.11 25.92
CA LYS A 521 2.78 2.56 26.70
C LYS A 521 4.05 2.59 25.86
N ILE A 522 4.23 1.65 24.93
CA ILE A 522 5.37 1.68 23.99
C ILE A 522 5.24 2.88 23.04
N SER A 523 4.08 3.11 22.41
CA SER A 523 3.82 4.25 21.52
C SER A 523 4.00 5.60 22.19
N GLU A 524 3.67 5.74 23.49
CA GLU A 524 3.88 6.99 24.26
C GLU A 524 5.37 7.34 24.42
N ASN A 525 6.24 6.35 24.44
CA ASN A 525 7.66 6.53 24.73
C ASN A 525 8.55 6.42 23.48
N ILE A 526 8.21 5.56 22.50
CA ILE A 526 8.86 5.52 21.19
C ILE A 526 7.82 6.02 20.17
N CYS A 527 7.71 7.33 20.04
CA CYS A 527 6.62 7.97 19.32
C CYS A 527 7.08 8.68 18.06
N PRO A 528 6.18 8.83 17.08
CA PRO A 528 6.45 9.49 15.80
C PRO A 528 6.99 10.91 15.94
N SER A 529 6.48 11.71 16.86
CA SER A 529 6.92 13.10 17.06
C SER A 529 8.42 13.24 17.35
N ASN A 530 9.03 12.25 18.00
CA ASN A 530 10.46 12.24 18.29
C ASN A 530 11.32 11.75 17.12
N LEU A 531 10.78 10.89 16.26
CA LEU A 531 11.52 10.19 15.21
C LEU A 531 11.23 10.73 13.80
N ARG A 532 10.01 11.22 13.49
CA ARG A 532 9.66 11.82 12.19
C ARG A 532 10.46 13.07 11.86
N ASN A 533 10.63 13.96 12.81
CA ASN A 533 11.32 15.23 12.58
C ASN A 533 12.73 15.05 12.02
N ALA A 534 13.41 13.97 12.43
CA ALA A 534 14.70 13.60 11.90
C ALA A 534 14.65 13.24 10.40
N ARG A 535 13.60 12.57 9.97
CA ARG A 535 13.40 12.16 8.57
C ARG A 535 13.02 13.34 7.67
N ARG A 536 12.15 14.24 8.12
CA ARG A 536 11.78 15.44 7.37
C ARG A 536 13.00 16.28 7.01
N LEU A 537 13.89 16.47 7.97
CA LEU A 537 15.16 17.15 7.73
C LEU A 537 16.04 16.38 6.73
N ALA A 538 15.99 15.05 6.73
CA ALA A 538 16.78 14.23 5.81
C ALA A 538 16.30 14.28 4.36
N LEU A 539 15.01 14.40 4.11
CA LEU A 539 14.44 14.52 2.76
C LEU A 539 14.61 15.90 2.18
N ASP A 540 14.41 16.96 2.99
CA ASP A 540 14.52 18.34 2.56
C ASP A 540 15.99 18.77 2.35
N ASP A 541 16.94 18.06 2.97
CA ASP A 541 18.36 18.41 2.89
C ASP A 541 19.30 17.20 3.00
N GLN A 542 19.15 16.26 2.06
CA GLN A 542 20.03 15.08 1.97
C GLN A 542 21.53 15.45 1.97
N ALA A 543 21.90 16.64 1.46
CA ALA A 543 23.27 17.13 1.48
C ALA A 543 23.75 17.43 2.91
N LEU A 544 22.89 17.94 3.79
CA LEU A 544 23.24 18.24 5.19
C LEU A 544 23.28 16.97 6.05
N VAL A 545 22.37 16.01 5.81
CA VAL A 545 22.43 14.67 6.43
C VAL A 545 23.70 13.94 6.00
N THR A 546 24.00 13.97 4.70
CA THR A 546 25.22 13.39 4.12
C THR A 546 26.49 13.99 4.71
N ALA A 547 26.46 15.27 5.05
CA ALA A 547 27.59 15.97 5.69
C ALA A 547 27.64 15.79 7.22
N GLY A 548 26.74 15.01 7.83
CA GLY A 548 26.66 14.82 9.28
C GLY A 548 26.25 16.08 10.06
N LYS A 549 25.64 17.06 9.39
CA LYS A 549 25.29 18.35 9.98
C LYS A 549 23.88 18.42 10.55
N LEU A 550 22.98 17.50 10.12
CA LEU A 550 21.63 17.38 10.69
C LEU A 550 21.60 16.23 11.69
N LYS A 551 21.26 16.58 12.92
CA LYS A 551 21.02 15.61 14.00
C LYS A 551 19.53 15.38 14.15
N ALA A 552 19.14 14.12 14.39
CA ALA A 552 17.77 13.78 14.77
C ALA A 552 17.29 14.59 15.98
N SER A 553 16.00 14.90 16.07
CA SER A 553 15.42 15.73 17.14
C SER A 553 15.63 15.15 18.53
N PHE A 554 15.81 13.82 18.64
CA PHE A 554 16.09 13.18 19.93
C PHE A 554 17.58 13.25 20.34
N ILE A 555 18.50 13.59 19.44
CA ILE A 555 19.93 13.67 19.78
C ILE A 555 20.18 14.83 20.74
N ASN A 556 20.87 14.53 21.85
CA ASN A 556 21.14 15.48 22.94
C ASN A 556 19.85 16.11 23.52
N ASN A 557 18.83 15.29 23.77
CA ASN A 557 17.53 15.72 24.27
C ASN A 557 17.17 14.95 25.55
N PRO A 558 17.26 15.58 26.75
CA PRO A 558 17.02 14.91 28.02
C PRO A 558 15.57 14.42 28.17
N VAL A 559 14.58 15.08 27.54
CA VAL A 559 13.17 14.65 27.60
C VAL A 559 12.98 13.32 26.91
N THR A 560 13.59 13.12 25.75
CA THR A 560 13.54 11.84 25.04
C THR A 560 14.36 10.76 25.76
N ALA A 561 15.48 11.12 26.39
CA ALA A 561 16.26 10.20 27.23
C ALA A 561 15.41 9.59 28.37
N GLU A 562 14.63 10.42 29.06
CA GLU A 562 13.71 9.98 30.12
C GLU A 562 12.61 9.04 29.58
N LYS A 563 12.05 9.32 28.39
CA LYS A 563 11.07 8.46 27.74
C LYS A 563 11.66 7.08 27.42
N PHE A 564 12.82 7.06 26.77
CA PHE A 564 13.45 5.79 26.38
C PHE A 564 13.91 4.99 27.60
N ALA A 565 14.27 5.64 28.70
CA ALA A 565 14.64 4.98 29.95
C ALA A 565 13.49 4.21 30.62
N LYS A 566 12.22 4.52 30.34
CA LYS A 566 11.04 3.81 30.87
C LYS A 566 10.77 2.49 30.17
N ILE A 567 11.22 2.32 28.93
CA ILE A 567 10.91 1.14 28.13
C ILE A 567 11.32 -0.18 28.81
N PRO A 568 12.53 -0.35 29.36
CA PRO A 568 12.91 -1.60 30.04
C PRO A 568 11.95 -2.02 31.16
N GLU A 569 11.46 -1.09 31.97
CA GLU A 569 10.50 -1.36 33.04
C GLU A 569 9.15 -1.85 32.51
N ILE A 570 8.63 -1.19 31.44
CA ILE A 570 7.40 -1.59 30.75
C ILE A 570 7.54 -3.02 30.19
N LEU A 571 8.68 -3.32 29.55
CA LEU A 571 8.96 -4.64 28.98
C LEU A 571 9.06 -5.72 30.06
N ASP A 572 9.77 -5.44 31.15
CA ASP A 572 9.95 -6.40 32.25
C ASP A 572 8.63 -6.69 33.00
N GLY A 573 7.79 -5.67 33.16
CA GLY A 573 6.46 -5.83 33.74
C GLY A 573 5.52 -6.69 32.91
N PHE A 574 5.63 -6.64 31.56
CA PHE A 574 4.74 -7.37 30.64
C PHE A 574 5.31 -8.72 30.18
N MET A 575 6.60 -8.98 30.29
CA MET A 575 7.25 -10.22 29.84
C MET A 575 6.66 -11.51 30.42
N PRO A 576 6.22 -11.59 31.69
CA PRO A 576 5.55 -12.77 32.23
C PRO A 576 4.27 -13.12 31.45
N THR A 577 3.44 -12.11 31.13
CA THR A 577 2.20 -12.29 30.33
C THR A 577 2.52 -12.81 28.94
N ILE A 578 3.53 -12.25 28.26
CA ILE A 578 3.98 -12.76 26.96
C ILE A 578 4.33 -14.25 27.05
N LYS A 579 5.20 -14.62 27.99
CA LYS A 579 5.68 -16.01 28.13
C LYS A 579 4.56 -17.00 28.46
N ASN A 580 3.60 -16.61 29.27
CA ASN A 580 2.46 -17.46 29.64
C ASN A 580 1.56 -17.76 28.43
N ASN A 581 1.43 -16.82 27.50
CA ASN A 581 0.54 -16.94 26.34
C ASN A 581 1.22 -17.51 25.07
N MET A 582 2.55 -17.70 25.06
CA MET A 582 3.26 -18.29 23.90
C MET A 582 2.86 -19.74 23.60
N ALA A 583 2.16 -20.42 24.52
CA ALA A 583 1.68 -21.79 24.37
C ALA A 583 0.16 -21.88 24.11
N ILE A 584 -0.50 -20.76 23.79
CA ILE A 584 -1.94 -20.74 23.48
C ILE A 584 -2.26 -21.68 22.28
N ASP A 585 -3.40 -22.39 22.34
CA ASP A 585 -3.72 -23.44 21.38
C ASP A 585 -3.95 -22.91 19.97
N ASP A 586 -4.60 -21.75 19.82
CA ASP A 586 -4.87 -21.18 18.51
C ASP A 586 -3.56 -20.70 17.83
N ALA A 587 -3.34 -21.13 16.60
CA ALA A 587 -2.09 -20.86 15.90
C ALA A 587 -1.91 -19.39 15.51
N SER A 588 -3.00 -18.68 15.20
CA SER A 588 -2.95 -17.27 14.83
C SER A 588 -2.67 -16.36 16.03
N GLN A 589 -3.28 -16.68 17.18
CA GLN A 589 -3.02 -16.00 18.44
C GLN A 589 -1.61 -16.32 18.95
N ARG A 590 -1.16 -17.56 18.85
CA ARG A 590 0.21 -17.97 19.21
C ARG A 590 1.25 -17.23 18.36
N LEU A 591 1.00 -17.03 17.06
CA LEU A 591 1.89 -16.25 16.21
C LEU A 591 1.91 -14.77 16.63
N SER A 592 0.76 -14.19 17.03
CA SER A 592 0.69 -12.83 17.58
C SER A 592 1.55 -12.68 18.83
N TRP A 593 1.47 -13.62 19.77
CA TRP A 593 2.31 -13.63 20.97
C TRP A 593 3.79 -13.85 20.66
N THR A 594 4.11 -14.65 19.65
CA THR A 594 5.48 -14.84 19.16
C THR A 594 6.06 -13.53 18.63
N TYR A 595 5.30 -12.80 17.82
CA TYR A 595 5.72 -11.49 17.32
C TYR A 595 5.93 -10.49 18.48
N LEU A 596 5.04 -10.50 19.48
CA LEU A 596 5.16 -9.63 20.63
C LEU A 596 6.42 -9.94 21.47
N TYR A 597 6.82 -11.22 21.57
CA TYR A 597 8.07 -11.62 22.21
C TYR A 597 9.30 -11.04 21.50
N TYR A 598 9.37 -11.14 20.16
CA TYR A 598 10.47 -10.56 19.39
C TYR A 598 10.44 -9.03 19.40
N HIS A 599 9.25 -8.45 19.35
CA HIS A 599 9.05 -7.00 19.50
C HIS A 599 9.63 -6.48 20.82
N SER A 600 9.40 -7.17 21.93
CA SER A 600 9.95 -6.76 23.23
C SER A 600 11.48 -6.74 23.24
N LYS A 601 12.14 -7.69 22.57
CA LYS A 601 13.59 -7.71 22.40
C LYS A 601 14.09 -6.53 21.56
N ILE A 602 13.42 -6.28 20.43
CA ILE A 602 13.74 -5.15 19.55
C ILE A 602 13.59 -3.83 20.29
N CYS A 603 12.46 -3.59 20.97
CA CYS A 603 12.21 -2.37 21.74
C CYS A 603 13.22 -2.14 22.85
N ARG A 604 13.68 -3.20 23.53
CA ARG A 604 14.70 -3.09 24.58
C ARG A 604 16.01 -2.52 24.04
N THR A 605 16.51 -3.12 22.97
CA THR A 605 17.77 -2.68 22.35
C THR A 605 17.63 -1.31 21.70
N LEU A 606 16.51 -1.08 21.01
CA LEU A 606 16.23 0.19 20.34
C LEU A 606 16.15 1.35 21.34
N SER A 607 15.47 1.15 22.48
CA SER A 607 15.38 2.16 23.53
C SER A 607 16.76 2.50 24.14
N GLU A 608 17.63 1.51 24.31
CA GLU A 608 19.02 1.73 24.74
C GLU A 608 19.78 2.59 23.72
N ILE A 609 19.71 2.26 22.42
CA ILE A 609 20.38 3.00 21.34
C ILE A 609 19.89 4.45 21.28
N PHE A 610 18.58 4.66 21.31
CA PHE A 610 18.00 6.01 21.27
C PHE A 610 18.30 6.80 22.54
N ARG A 611 18.30 6.17 23.70
CA ARG A 611 18.69 6.81 24.97
C ARG A 611 20.16 7.29 24.92
N LEU A 612 21.08 6.45 24.45
CA LEU A 612 22.49 6.84 24.27
C LEU A 612 22.62 8.03 23.32
N GLY A 613 21.86 8.04 22.21
CA GLY A 613 21.79 9.20 21.31
C GLY A 613 21.26 10.46 22.00
N SER A 614 20.20 10.31 22.81
CA SER A 614 19.60 11.42 23.58
C SER A 614 20.53 11.97 24.67
N GLU A 615 21.41 11.14 25.23
CA GLU A 615 22.47 11.51 26.15
C GLU A 615 23.73 12.05 25.45
N ASN A 616 23.71 12.20 24.10
CA ASN A 616 24.84 12.60 23.25
C ASN A 616 26.04 11.63 23.29
N LYS A 617 25.80 10.35 23.61
CA LYS A 617 26.80 9.26 23.60
C LYS A 617 26.80 8.56 22.25
N LEU A 618 27.15 9.29 21.18
CA LEU A 618 26.96 8.84 19.78
C LEU A 618 27.83 7.63 19.41
N ASP A 619 29.06 7.56 19.92
CA ASP A 619 29.95 6.43 19.63
C ASP A 619 29.47 5.12 20.29
N GLU A 620 28.99 5.21 21.53
CA GLU A 620 28.36 4.06 22.23
C GLU A 620 27.07 3.61 21.53
N ALA A 621 26.24 4.58 21.10
CA ALA A 621 25.03 4.31 20.34
C ALA A 621 25.34 3.57 19.03
N LYS A 622 26.36 4.02 18.29
CA LYS A 622 26.80 3.39 17.06
C LYS A 622 27.33 1.97 17.28
N GLU A 623 28.16 1.77 18.28
CA GLU A 623 28.67 0.43 18.62
C GLU A 623 27.52 -0.52 19.02
N ARG A 624 26.52 -0.03 19.78
CA ARG A 624 25.34 -0.81 20.14
C ARG A 624 24.48 -1.13 18.92
N LEU A 625 24.35 -0.18 17.98
CA LEU A 625 23.64 -0.36 16.73
C LEU A 625 24.30 -1.41 15.82
N ASP A 626 25.62 -1.41 15.70
CA ASP A 626 26.36 -2.41 14.93
C ASP A 626 26.13 -3.85 15.49
N ARG A 627 26.02 -4.00 16.81
CA ARG A 627 25.66 -5.28 17.46
C ARG A 627 24.19 -5.64 17.23
N PHE A 628 23.32 -4.64 17.24
CA PHE A 628 21.88 -4.83 17.04
C PHE A 628 21.56 -5.37 15.64
N GLU A 629 22.30 -4.99 14.60
CA GLU A 629 22.13 -5.56 13.27
C GLU A 629 22.30 -7.09 13.25
N ILE A 630 23.26 -7.62 14.00
CA ILE A 630 23.49 -9.06 14.10
C ILE A 630 22.31 -9.72 14.85
N GLU A 631 21.88 -9.13 15.97
CA GLU A 631 20.72 -9.61 16.73
C GLU A 631 19.44 -9.65 15.88
N LEU A 632 19.21 -8.62 15.04
CA LEU A 632 18.09 -8.57 14.12
C LEU A 632 18.16 -9.65 13.03
N ALA A 633 19.34 -9.86 12.44
CA ALA A 633 19.54 -10.89 11.44
C ALA A 633 19.23 -12.30 11.97
N GLU A 634 19.50 -12.57 13.26
CA GLU A 634 19.13 -13.81 13.93
C GLU A 634 17.62 -13.95 14.17
N MET A 635 16.89 -12.82 14.29
CA MET A 635 15.42 -12.81 14.50
C MET A 635 14.65 -12.93 13.17
N GLU A 636 15.24 -12.53 12.05
CA GLU A 636 14.58 -12.47 10.75
C GLU A 636 13.87 -13.78 10.35
N PRO A 637 14.41 -15.00 10.56
CA PRO A 637 13.73 -16.25 10.19
C PRO A 637 12.30 -16.39 10.74
N VAL A 638 12.00 -15.71 11.83
CA VAL A 638 10.68 -15.79 12.49
C VAL A 638 9.76 -14.64 12.10
N ILE A 639 10.30 -13.44 11.87
CA ILE A 639 9.47 -12.22 11.74
C ILE A 639 9.48 -11.62 10.33
N HIS A 640 10.25 -12.18 9.39
CA HIS A 640 10.46 -11.60 8.06
C HIS A 640 9.16 -11.38 7.24
N ASN A 641 8.15 -12.23 7.42
CA ASN A 641 6.88 -12.08 6.71
C ASN A 641 6.04 -10.89 7.23
N ALA A 642 6.35 -10.39 8.40
CA ALA A 642 5.58 -9.32 9.04
C ALA A 642 6.37 -8.01 9.21
N PHE A 643 7.71 -8.06 9.08
CA PHE A 643 8.58 -6.94 9.39
C PHE A 643 9.80 -6.87 8.47
N ASP A 644 9.98 -5.73 7.78
CA ASP A 644 11.16 -5.48 6.96
C ASP A 644 12.34 -5.01 7.81
N LEU A 645 13.16 -5.95 8.21
CA LEU A 645 14.32 -5.70 9.07
C LEU A 645 15.40 -4.88 8.38
N PHE A 646 15.59 -5.03 7.07
CA PHE A 646 16.58 -4.25 6.35
C PHE A 646 16.19 -2.77 6.28
N LEU A 647 14.95 -2.46 5.86
CA LEU A 647 14.46 -1.10 5.84
C LEU A 647 14.40 -0.50 7.24
N PHE A 648 14.02 -1.29 8.25
CA PHE A 648 14.02 -0.84 9.63
C PHE A 648 15.40 -0.44 10.14
N ILE A 649 16.43 -1.28 9.93
CA ILE A 649 17.79 -0.95 10.38
C ILE A 649 18.36 0.24 9.60
N LYS A 650 18.08 0.33 8.29
CA LYS A 650 18.41 1.50 7.48
C LYS A 650 17.77 2.76 8.04
N PHE A 651 16.47 2.71 8.35
CA PHE A 651 15.73 3.78 8.99
C PHE A 651 16.39 4.23 10.31
N VAL A 652 16.78 3.29 11.20
CA VAL A 652 17.43 3.62 12.48
C VAL A 652 18.80 4.26 12.27
N ARG A 653 19.62 3.71 11.36
CA ARG A 653 20.95 4.25 11.03
C ARG A 653 20.90 5.68 10.50
N GLU A 654 19.95 5.97 9.64
CA GLU A 654 19.78 7.32 9.09
C GLU A 654 19.51 8.37 10.17
N ARG A 655 18.86 8.01 11.30
CA ARG A 655 18.64 8.91 12.44
C ARG A 655 19.93 9.30 13.16
N PHE A 656 20.99 8.53 13.00
CA PHE A 656 22.34 8.83 13.51
C PHE A 656 23.27 9.38 12.42
N GLY A 657 22.78 9.67 11.22
CA GLY A 657 23.59 10.11 10.08
C GLY A 657 24.52 9.03 9.52
N ILE A 658 24.20 7.74 9.74
CA ILE A 658 25.00 6.61 9.29
C ILE A 658 24.38 6.04 8.02
N LYS A 659 25.14 6.03 6.89
CA LYS A 659 24.60 5.62 5.59
C LYS A 659 24.51 4.12 5.34
N MET A 660 25.33 3.32 6.00
CA MET A 660 25.56 1.95 5.56
C MET A 660 25.17 0.92 6.62
N VAL A 661 24.43 -0.10 6.19
CA VAL A 661 24.14 -1.32 6.93
C VAL A 661 25.30 -2.29 6.66
N LYS A 662 26.03 -2.70 7.68
CA LYS A 662 27.24 -3.51 7.52
C LYS A 662 26.98 -5.00 7.37
N TYR A 663 26.00 -5.52 8.09
CA TYR A 663 25.75 -6.94 8.18
C TYR A 663 24.93 -7.50 7.01
N PHE A 664 24.01 -6.67 6.48
CA PHE A 664 23.13 -7.02 5.37
C PHE A 664 23.70 -6.70 3.98
N GLN A 665 25.01 -6.48 3.85
CA GLN A 665 25.70 -6.22 2.57
C GLN A 665 26.37 -7.46 1.98
#